data_16c5ad3e8234b6012ac9b8d5f5a9e8a9
#
_entry.id   16c5ad3e8234b6012ac9b8d5f5a9e8a9
#
_cell.length_a   1.000
_cell.length_b   1.000
_cell.length_c   1.000
_cell.angle_alpha   90.00
_cell.angle_beta   90.00
_cell.angle_gamma   90.00
#
_symmetry.space_group_name_H-M   'P 1'
#
loop_
_entity.id
_entity.type
_entity.pdbx_description
1 polymer ?
#
loop_
_entity_poly.entity_id
_entity_poly.type
_entity_poly.pdbx_seq_one_letter_code
_entity_poly.pdbx_strand_id
1 'polypeptide(L)'
;MNESLNNSSRLAVLCSICLAICFFFYKFGFRILDPTNIGFIFRMGGDLATSYFGWAFLRESPWSFPFGKLTGYFSPIGSYSTIVGANPLLTIPLKLLSPLLPSDFQYFGWSLLACYCLQAYFGYRLMRLITSNIIQQVLGVGFFLLSPPFLWRITQGHEGPSAQWIILAAFTIYFENYSSIKNKNVILFWSLLIVGAFAIFTYFCAMVMAFAIAFSLGHVVFTPHYRLKLIGSVALYPLLVLATFASLGFLSSGISYQWDLLSYTTYSLNLNSFINPLRWSWILPGLPYRLGQMEGFNYLGLGIIILVGCSIIYLVWQRPKFNNLKYLAPFLITLLLFFIYAISNRVTWGNVVLFRYPLPEPVLRMANILRCSGRFGYPLFYAILYGALFCFVAIRRKTLSIVLMCTCLLIQIADIHKLLYDPVFHEAGPVVSPLKSAAWQSIGRNFDKIIIDPPFISAITDEDDYKYFLLYAYKNHLAIDTGFPGRLPLKRMQIYKDELQESLGSGKLDPKAIYLFADPIDAETLKIFHKWDQCALVDGYIVYTTDGRFLDGSNSLEVEPLTFREFLKKYEGNTILIAAREYLASALLPEEVKKYLLEKGSKLPALGFAGSYVGVFSRGQKVVEKISAKRDVKVEMRGQVAPSGRQVIADQDIELYSAGVPFGNKASIKIAGVEHSRGRGGLNIVAIDRDGNILASIFFGVNNPNRTTLCYTSK
;
A
#
# COMPACT_ATOMS: atom_id res chain seq x y z
N MET A 1 26.63 -41.09 18.69
CA MET A 1 25.67 -40.96 17.59
C MET A 1 24.61 -39.87 17.85
N ASN A 2 24.04 -39.75 19.05
CA ASN A 2 23.07 -38.68 19.36
C ASN A 2 23.69 -37.26 19.41
N GLU A 3 24.93 -37.09 19.88
CA GLU A 3 25.59 -35.77 19.91
C GLU A 3 25.96 -35.24 18.51
N SER A 4 26.45 -36.11 17.62
CA SER A 4 26.81 -35.72 16.27
C SER A 4 25.55 -35.33 15.42
N LEU A 5 24.44 -36.03 15.62
CA LEU A 5 23.14 -35.69 15.02
C LEU A 5 22.59 -34.33 15.55
N ASN A 6 22.82 -34.06 16.85
CA ASN A 6 22.42 -32.81 17.46
C ASN A 6 23.26 -31.63 16.94
N ASN A 7 24.58 -31.83 16.78
CA ASN A 7 25.49 -30.82 16.23
C ASN A 7 25.21 -30.53 14.74
N SER A 8 24.94 -31.54 13.93
CA SER A 8 24.57 -31.37 12.53
C SER A 8 23.26 -30.57 12.36
N SER A 9 22.27 -30.85 13.22
CA SER A 9 20.99 -30.10 13.21
C SER A 9 21.18 -28.63 13.62
N ARG A 10 22.01 -28.38 14.66
CA ARG A 10 22.33 -27.00 15.08
C ARG A 10 23.06 -26.22 13.99
N LEU A 11 24.01 -26.84 13.31
CA LEU A 11 24.73 -26.22 12.20
C LEU A 11 23.80 -25.85 11.05
N ALA A 12 22.91 -26.76 10.67
CA ALA A 12 21.93 -26.49 9.58
C ALA A 12 20.97 -25.32 9.91
N VAL A 13 20.48 -25.24 11.15
CA VAL A 13 19.69 -24.07 11.62
C VAL A 13 20.49 -22.79 11.54
N LEU A 14 21.73 -22.81 12.08
CA LEU A 14 22.59 -21.62 12.07
C LEU A 14 22.87 -21.14 10.67
N CYS A 15 23.27 -22.03 9.75
CA CYS A 15 23.48 -21.69 8.33
C CYS A 15 22.20 -21.11 7.67
N SER A 16 21.04 -21.69 7.98
CA SER A 16 19.75 -21.21 7.45
C SER A 16 19.40 -19.80 7.95
N ILE A 17 19.63 -19.52 9.23
CA ILE A 17 19.40 -18.18 9.81
C ILE A 17 20.43 -17.18 9.28
N CYS A 18 21.71 -17.55 9.18
CA CYS A 18 22.73 -16.70 8.55
C CYS A 18 22.36 -16.34 7.11
N LEU A 19 21.88 -17.31 6.34
CA LEU A 19 21.42 -17.07 4.97
C LEU A 19 20.25 -16.07 4.92
N ALA A 20 19.28 -16.19 5.84
CA ALA A 20 18.16 -15.26 5.96
C ALA A 20 18.64 -13.83 6.28
N ILE A 21 19.57 -13.69 7.21
CA ILE A 21 20.16 -12.41 7.61
C ILE A 21 20.93 -11.80 6.43
N CYS A 22 21.69 -12.59 5.67
CA CYS A 22 22.38 -12.11 4.47
C CYS A 22 21.41 -11.59 3.41
N PHE A 23 20.34 -12.33 3.09
CA PHE A 23 19.32 -11.87 2.14
C PHE A 23 18.56 -10.63 2.64
N PHE A 24 18.30 -10.57 3.96
CA PHE A 24 17.68 -9.38 4.55
C PHE A 24 18.54 -8.13 4.35
N PHE A 25 19.83 -8.19 4.71
CA PHE A 25 20.71 -7.02 4.56
C PHE A 25 21.00 -6.67 3.11
N TYR A 26 21.07 -7.66 2.22
CA TYR A 26 21.18 -7.40 0.80
C TYR A 26 19.99 -6.61 0.25
N LYS A 27 18.76 -6.96 0.70
CA LYS A 27 17.55 -6.30 0.24
C LYS A 27 17.35 -4.91 0.85
N PHE A 28 17.62 -4.74 2.14
CA PHE A 28 17.20 -3.55 2.91
C PHE A 28 18.36 -2.68 3.39
N GLY A 29 19.59 -3.21 3.48
CA GLY A 29 20.67 -2.54 4.19
C GLY A 29 20.46 -2.54 5.72
N PHE A 30 21.28 -1.73 6.41
CA PHE A 30 21.26 -1.67 7.88
C PHE A 30 20.33 -0.58 8.43
N ARG A 31 20.05 0.47 7.64
CA ARG A 31 19.28 1.64 8.08
C ARG A 31 17.85 1.34 8.51
N ILE A 32 17.26 0.28 7.96
CA ILE A 32 15.90 -0.14 8.31
C ILE A 32 15.78 -0.61 9.78
N LEU A 33 16.88 -1.07 10.37
CA LEU A 33 16.92 -1.53 11.78
C LEU A 33 17.06 -0.39 12.79
N ASP A 34 17.39 0.83 12.34
CA ASP A 34 17.35 2.01 13.18
C ASP A 34 15.89 2.27 13.58
N PRO A 35 15.53 2.15 14.87
CA PRO A 35 14.15 2.28 15.32
C PRO A 35 13.61 3.71 15.21
N THR A 36 14.45 4.69 14.91
CA THR A 36 14.07 6.09 14.72
C THR A 36 14.01 6.50 13.25
N ASN A 37 14.49 5.65 12.35
CA ASN A 37 14.43 5.93 10.92
C ASN A 37 13.04 5.61 10.35
N ILE A 38 12.23 6.62 10.14
CA ILE A 38 10.92 6.52 9.49
C ILE A 38 10.95 6.95 8.01
N GLY A 39 12.11 7.34 7.48
CA GLY A 39 12.24 7.88 6.13
C GLY A 39 11.81 6.89 5.02
N PHE A 40 12.13 5.59 5.16
CA PHE A 40 11.67 4.58 4.21
C PHE A 40 10.14 4.41 4.24
N ILE A 41 9.51 4.60 5.40
CA ILE A 41 8.04 4.52 5.57
C ILE A 41 7.37 5.63 4.75
N PHE A 42 7.92 6.85 4.82
CA PHE A 42 7.42 7.99 4.08
C PHE A 42 7.65 7.88 2.58
N ARG A 43 8.77 7.28 2.15
CA ARG A 43 9.05 7.03 0.72
C ARG A 43 8.15 5.94 0.15
N MET A 44 7.87 4.89 0.91
CA MET A 44 6.96 3.82 0.50
C MET A 44 5.51 4.30 0.46
N GLY A 45 5.10 5.15 1.41
CA GLY A 45 3.71 5.61 1.54
C GLY A 45 2.71 4.49 1.78
N GLY A 46 1.49 4.67 1.33
CA GLY A 46 0.43 3.66 1.28
C GLY A 46 0.22 2.88 2.58
N ASP A 47 0.13 1.55 2.47
CA ASP A 47 -0.16 0.65 3.60
C ASP A 47 0.89 0.71 4.72
N LEU A 48 2.16 0.91 4.38
CA LEU A 48 3.23 0.97 5.38
C LEU A 48 3.14 2.24 6.24
N ALA A 49 2.88 3.39 5.61
CA ALA A 49 2.65 4.65 6.32
C ALA A 49 1.41 4.56 7.21
N THR A 50 0.32 3.96 6.69
CA THR A 50 -0.91 3.72 7.46
C THR A 50 -0.65 2.85 8.69
N SER A 51 0.11 1.77 8.54
CA SER A 51 0.49 0.90 9.66
C SER A 51 1.34 1.63 10.70
N TYR A 52 2.27 2.49 10.26
CA TYR A 52 3.08 3.31 11.16
C TYR A 52 2.22 4.29 11.96
N PHE A 53 1.32 5.03 11.32
CA PHE A 53 0.44 5.94 12.04
C PHE A 53 -0.55 5.22 12.93
N GLY A 54 -1.01 4.03 12.54
CA GLY A 54 -1.77 3.15 13.42
C GLY A 54 -1.01 2.81 14.70
N TRP A 55 0.28 2.55 14.62
CA TRP A 55 1.15 2.36 15.77
C TRP A 55 1.36 3.67 16.56
N ALA A 56 1.71 4.77 15.89
CA ALA A 56 2.00 6.06 16.52
C ALA A 56 0.80 6.57 17.34
N PHE A 57 -0.40 6.60 16.78
CA PHE A 57 -1.61 7.01 17.51
C PHE A 57 -2.08 5.99 18.55
N LEU A 58 -1.77 4.70 18.38
CA LEU A 58 -2.05 3.71 19.42
C LEU A 58 -1.27 3.97 20.70
N ARG A 59 -0.03 4.42 20.58
CA ARG A 59 0.83 4.75 21.75
C ARG A 59 0.19 5.80 22.65
N GLU A 60 -0.44 6.82 22.08
CA GLU A 60 -1.04 7.94 22.78
C GLU A 60 -2.49 7.73 23.19
N SER A 61 -3.16 6.78 22.54
CA SER A 61 -4.54 6.45 22.87
C SER A 61 -4.64 5.83 24.28
N PRO A 62 -5.68 6.11 25.05
CA PRO A 62 -5.87 5.47 26.35
C PRO A 62 -6.05 3.95 26.23
N TRP A 63 -5.70 3.21 27.27
CA TRP A 63 -6.04 1.80 27.36
C TRP A 63 -7.55 1.63 27.43
N SER A 64 -8.10 0.80 26.58
CA SER A 64 -9.54 0.52 26.53
C SER A 64 -9.77 -0.90 26.04
N PHE A 65 -10.94 -1.44 26.34
CA PHE A 65 -11.43 -2.65 25.70
C PHE A 65 -12.56 -2.27 24.71
N PRO A 66 -12.54 -2.79 23.47
CA PRO A 66 -11.54 -3.67 22.86
C PRO A 66 -10.14 -3.04 22.71
N PHE A 67 -9.11 -3.89 22.70
CA PHE A 67 -7.73 -3.43 22.57
C PHE A 67 -7.43 -2.83 21.18
N GLY A 68 -6.49 -1.92 21.12
CA GLY A 68 -6.03 -1.35 19.84
C GLY A 68 -6.88 -0.20 19.29
N LYS A 69 -7.78 0.40 20.12
CA LYS A 69 -8.56 1.59 19.74
C LYS A 69 -7.65 2.80 19.57
N LEU A 70 -7.86 3.54 18.48
CA LEU A 70 -7.17 4.80 18.12
C LEU A 70 -8.15 5.96 18.31
N THR A 71 -7.80 6.95 19.13
CA THR A 71 -8.70 8.06 19.47
C THR A 71 -8.37 9.34 18.67
N GLY A 72 -7.12 9.66 18.47
CA GLY A 72 -6.69 10.87 17.74
C GLY A 72 -6.60 10.67 16.21
N TYR A 73 -6.57 9.44 15.73
CA TYR A 73 -6.50 9.09 14.33
C TYR A 73 -7.90 8.92 13.74
N PHE A 74 -8.14 9.52 12.58
CA PHE A 74 -9.44 9.44 11.88
C PHE A 74 -10.59 9.93 12.77
N SER A 75 -10.33 11.02 13.52
CA SER A 75 -11.24 11.64 14.48
C SER A 75 -12.41 12.35 13.76
N PRO A 76 -13.62 12.41 14.32
CA PRO A 76 -14.04 11.84 15.59
C PRO A 76 -14.44 10.36 15.53
N ILE A 77 -14.42 9.75 14.34
CA ILE A 77 -14.87 8.36 14.13
C ILE A 77 -13.95 7.39 14.87
N GLY A 78 -12.64 7.65 14.84
CA GLY A 78 -11.62 6.76 15.35
C GLY A 78 -11.42 5.51 14.49
N SER A 79 -10.45 4.70 14.86
CA SER A 79 -10.15 3.44 14.19
C SER A 79 -9.62 2.41 15.19
N TYR A 80 -9.17 1.26 14.69
CA TYR A 80 -8.50 0.23 15.47
C TYR A 80 -7.21 -0.18 14.77
N SER A 81 -6.17 -0.54 15.53
CA SER A 81 -4.86 -0.94 15.02
C SER A 81 -4.95 -2.04 13.95
N THR A 82 -5.84 -3.00 14.12
CA THR A 82 -6.13 -4.07 13.15
C THR A 82 -6.68 -3.57 11.81
N ILE A 83 -7.37 -2.43 11.81
CA ILE A 83 -8.04 -1.86 10.63
C ILE A 83 -7.07 -1.02 9.82
N VAL A 84 -6.13 -0.37 10.50
CA VAL A 84 -5.06 0.42 9.87
C VAL A 84 -3.82 -0.43 9.54
N GLY A 85 -3.88 -1.75 9.70
CA GLY A 85 -2.80 -2.66 9.35
C GLY A 85 -1.63 -2.70 10.33
N ALA A 86 -1.69 -1.99 11.45
CA ALA A 86 -0.68 -2.09 12.50
C ALA A 86 -0.82 -3.45 13.21
N ASN A 87 0.28 -4.18 13.30
CA ASN A 87 0.34 -5.55 13.79
C ASN A 87 0.04 -5.66 15.30
N PRO A 88 -1.17 -6.07 15.76
CA PRO A 88 -1.52 -6.11 17.18
C PRO A 88 -0.65 -7.05 18.01
N LEU A 89 -0.09 -8.12 17.42
CA LEU A 89 0.82 -9.02 18.12
C LEU A 89 2.06 -8.30 18.64
N LEU A 90 2.51 -7.28 17.92
CA LEU A 90 3.68 -6.46 18.30
C LEU A 90 3.24 -5.15 18.96
N THR A 91 2.26 -4.45 18.42
CA THR A 91 1.93 -3.10 18.87
C THR A 91 1.28 -3.05 20.25
N ILE A 92 0.46 -4.06 20.63
CA ILE A 92 -0.15 -4.10 21.97
C ILE A 92 0.92 -4.30 23.07
N PRO A 93 1.85 -5.27 22.99
CA PRO A 93 2.97 -5.36 23.94
C PRO A 93 3.89 -4.14 23.91
N LEU A 94 4.24 -3.62 22.73
CA LEU A 94 5.10 -2.44 22.60
C LEU A 94 4.47 -1.19 23.21
N LYS A 95 3.14 -1.07 23.24
CA LYS A 95 2.43 0.02 23.91
C LYS A 95 2.74 0.07 25.42
N LEU A 96 2.95 -1.05 26.08
CA LEU A 96 3.38 -1.09 27.49
C LEU A 96 4.77 -0.44 27.67
N LEU A 97 5.61 -0.54 26.64
CA LEU A 97 6.96 0.00 26.63
C LEU A 97 7.03 1.44 26.08
N SER A 98 5.90 1.99 25.63
CA SER A 98 5.84 3.32 24.99
C SER A 98 6.56 4.44 25.73
N PRO A 99 6.52 4.54 27.09
CA PRO A 99 7.20 5.60 27.80
C PRO A 99 8.75 5.55 27.68
N LEU A 100 9.30 4.36 27.32
CA LEU A 100 10.73 4.15 27.17
C LEU A 100 11.20 4.26 25.71
N LEU A 101 10.26 4.31 24.76
CA LEU A 101 10.57 4.32 23.33
C LEU A 101 10.63 5.75 22.78
N PRO A 102 11.55 6.04 21.83
CA PRO A 102 11.59 7.33 21.14
C PRO A 102 10.25 7.70 20.50
N SER A 103 9.99 8.98 20.28
CA SER A 103 8.76 9.44 19.60
C SER A 103 8.61 8.82 18.20
N ASP A 104 9.67 8.82 17.43
CA ASP A 104 9.69 8.31 16.05
C ASP A 104 9.91 6.78 15.98
N PHE A 105 9.70 6.05 17.10
CA PHE A 105 9.96 4.62 17.16
C PHE A 105 9.16 3.84 16.12
N GLN A 106 9.86 3.08 15.28
CA GLN A 106 9.30 2.12 14.34
C GLN A 106 9.80 0.70 14.66
N TYR A 107 8.95 -0.29 14.53
CA TYR A 107 9.26 -1.71 14.76
C TYR A 107 9.41 -2.52 13.45
N PHE A 108 9.11 -1.91 12.29
CA PHE A 108 8.98 -2.61 11.00
C PHE A 108 10.26 -3.30 10.56
N GLY A 109 11.42 -2.66 10.73
CA GLY A 109 12.70 -3.26 10.37
C GLY A 109 12.93 -4.58 11.12
N TRP A 110 12.68 -4.59 12.42
CA TRP A 110 12.82 -5.78 13.27
C TRP A 110 11.75 -6.83 12.98
N SER A 111 10.51 -6.41 12.68
CA SER A 111 9.42 -7.30 12.26
C SER A 111 9.77 -8.02 10.96
N LEU A 112 10.31 -7.32 9.97
CA LEU A 112 10.74 -7.90 8.71
C LEU A 112 11.93 -8.84 8.86
N LEU A 113 12.93 -8.48 9.70
CA LEU A 113 14.04 -9.40 10.03
C LEU A 113 13.52 -10.68 10.68
N ALA A 114 12.58 -10.55 11.62
CA ALA A 114 11.94 -11.71 12.24
C ALA A 114 11.20 -12.56 11.20
N CYS A 115 10.50 -11.94 10.23
CA CYS A 115 9.85 -12.66 9.13
C CYS A 115 10.86 -13.48 8.31
N TYR A 116 12.03 -12.93 7.97
CA TYR A 116 13.08 -13.67 7.26
C TYR A 116 13.63 -14.83 8.09
N CYS A 117 13.94 -14.59 9.37
CA CYS A 117 14.45 -15.63 10.26
C CYS A 117 13.43 -16.76 10.48
N LEU A 118 12.16 -16.43 10.69
CA LEU A 118 11.08 -17.40 10.86
C LEU A 118 10.79 -18.16 9.56
N GLN A 119 10.85 -17.49 8.40
CA GLN A 119 10.73 -18.14 7.09
C GLN A 119 11.83 -19.18 6.89
N ALA A 120 13.08 -18.85 7.25
CA ALA A 120 14.20 -19.79 7.21
C ALA A 120 14.04 -20.93 8.23
N TYR A 121 13.65 -20.61 9.46
CA TYR A 121 13.47 -21.61 10.50
C TYR A 121 12.41 -22.65 10.16
N PHE A 122 11.22 -22.23 9.74
CA PHE A 122 10.16 -23.17 9.36
C PHE A 122 10.45 -23.86 8.02
N GLY A 123 11.12 -23.19 7.09
CA GLY A 123 11.66 -23.80 5.88
C GLY A 123 12.65 -24.93 6.23
N TYR A 124 13.57 -24.69 7.17
CA TYR A 124 14.48 -25.72 7.68
C TYR A 124 13.72 -26.88 8.35
N ARG A 125 12.72 -26.60 9.19
CA ARG A 125 11.89 -27.62 9.83
C ARG A 125 11.24 -28.56 8.80
N LEU A 126 10.69 -27.99 7.72
CA LEU A 126 10.12 -28.76 6.61
C LEU A 126 11.19 -29.58 5.88
N MET A 127 12.34 -28.99 5.55
CA MET A 127 13.42 -29.70 4.88
C MET A 127 13.97 -30.85 5.72
N ARG A 128 14.06 -30.69 7.04
CA ARG A 128 14.48 -31.74 7.96
C ARG A 128 13.57 -32.97 7.95
N LEU A 129 12.29 -32.81 7.62
CA LEU A 129 11.34 -33.95 7.49
C LEU A 129 11.63 -34.83 6.27
N ILE A 130 12.29 -34.30 5.24
CA ILE A 130 12.52 -35.00 3.97
C ILE A 130 13.98 -35.37 3.74
N THR A 131 14.94 -34.69 4.40
CA THR A 131 16.38 -35.01 4.25
C THR A 131 17.16 -34.74 5.52
N SER A 132 18.18 -35.59 5.76
CA SER A 132 19.22 -35.39 6.82
C SER A 132 20.47 -34.66 6.27
N ASN A 133 20.58 -34.43 4.97
CA ASN A 133 21.73 -33.79 4.36
C ASN A 133 21.68 -32.28 4.58
N ILE A 134 22.67 -31.68 5.25
CA ILE A 134 22.74 -30.28 5.63
C ILE A 134 22.69 -29.38 4.39
N ILE A 135 23.41 -29.72 3.32
CA ILE A 135 23.49 -28.91 2.09
C ILE A 135 22.12 -28.85 1.43
N GLN A 136 21.42 -29.99 1.30
CA GLN A 136 20.06 -30.01 0.77
C GLN A 136 19.08 -29.23 1.65
N GLN A 137 19.25 -29.27 2.97
CA GLN A 137 18.42 -28.47 3.90
C GLN A 137 18.60 -26.98 3.67
N VAL A 138 19.85 -26.49 3.62
CA VAL A 138 20.16 -25.07 3.43
C VAL A 138 19.75 -24.60 2.03
N LEU A 139 19.99 -25.38 0.98
CA LEU A 139 19.53 -25.05 -0.37
C LEU A 139 17.99 -24.97 -0.44
N GLY A 140 17.29 -25.91 0.20
CA GLY A 140 15.82 -25.87 0.29
C GLY A 140 15.31 -24.63 1.02
N VAL A 141 15.97 -24.21 2.11
CA VAL A 141 15.68 -22.95 2.80
C VAL A 141 15.88 -21.75 1.86
N GLY A 142 16.91 -21.78 1.03
CA GLY A 142 17.13 -20.74 0.01
C GLY A 142 15.92 -20.53 -0.89
N PHE A 143 15.25 -21.58 -1.34
CA PHE A 143 14.03 -21.46 -2.15
C PHE A 143 12.84 -20.87 -1.37
N PHE A 144 12.69 -21.19 -0.08
CA PHE A 144 11.66 -20.57 0.75
C PHE A 144 11.91 -19.09 0.98
N LEU A 145 13.16 -18.67 1.16
CA LEU A 145 13.55 -17.26 1.30
C LEU A 145 13.43 -16.47 -0.01
N LEU A 146 13.70 -17.13 -1.14
CA LEU A 146 13.63 -16.55 -2.49
C LEU A 146 12.28 -16.77 -3.16
N SER A 147 11.22 -17.02 -2.39
CA SER A 147 9.87 -17.14 -2.93
C SER A 147 9.35 -15.75 -3.38
N PRO A 148 9.02 -15.58 -4.68
CA PRO A 148 8.60 -14.29 -5.21
C PRO A 148 7.37 -13.67 -4.50
N PRO A 149 6.32 -14.42 -4.11
CA PRO A 149 5.20 -13.85 -3.38
C PRO A 149 5.59 -13.22 -2.03
N PHE A 150 6.54 -13.84 -1.31
CA PHE A 150 7.08 -13.31 -0.06
C PHE A 150 7.83 -12.00 -0.29
N LEU A 151 8.80 -12.02 -1.21
CA LEU A 151 9.63 -10.85 -1.54
C LEU A 151 8.79 -9.69 -2.09
N TRP A 152 7.81 -9.99 -2.91
CA TRP A 152 6.94 -8.99 -3.51
C TRP A 152 6.08 -8.26 -2.47
N ARG A 153 5.50 -8.99 -1.49
CA ARG A 153 4.71 -8.35 -0.43
C ARG A 153 5.53 -7.37 0.39
N ILE A 154 6.76 -7.69 0.65
CA ILE A 154 7.69 -6.81 1.35
C ILE A 154 7.98 -5.56 0.49
N THR A 155 8.26 -5.74 -0.81
CA THR A 155 8.50 -4.63 -1.75
C THR A 155 7.28 -3.71 -1.89
N GLN A 156 6.06 -4.22 -1.66
CA GLN A 156 4.84 -3.40 -1.65
C GLN A 156 4.56 -2.72 -0.28
N GLY A 157 5.43 -2.86 0.71
CA GLY A 157 5.21 -2.30 2.04
C GLY A 157 4.09 -2.97 2.85
N HIS A 158 3.71 -4.19 2.49
CA HIS A 158 2.62 -4.91 3.15
C HIS A 158 3.14 -5.74 4.33
N GLU A 159 3.15 -5.18 5.54
CA GLU A 159 3.69 -5.86 6.74
C GLU A 159 2.98 -7.20 7.01
N GLY A 160 1.66 -7.20 7.19
CA GLY A 160 0.89 -8.39 7.53
C GLY A 160 1.05 -9.53 6.51
N PRO A 161 0.81 -9.30 5.20
CA PRO A 161 1.00 -10.31 4.14
C PRO A 161 2.45 -10.80 3.98
N SER A 162 3.45 -10.11 4.54
CA SER A 162 4.86 -10.54 4.53
C SER A 162 5.16 -11.67 5.53
N ALA A 163 4.29 -11.92 6.50
CA ALA A 163 4.47 -12.97 7.51
C ALA A 163 4.13 -14.38 6.95
N GLN A 164 4.60 -14.73 5.75
CA GLN A 164 4.27 -16.01 5.08
C GLN A 164 4.87 -17.24 5.81
N TRP A 165 5.81 -17.02 6.71
CA TRP A 165 6.31 -18.05 7.62
C TRP A 165 5.19 -18.76 8.41
N ILE A 166 4.05 -18.11 8.62
CA ILE A 166 2.86 -18.67 9.28
C ILE A 166 2.33 -19.89 8.50
N ILE A 167 2.34 -19.84 7.17
CA ILE A 167 1.95 -20.97 6.31
C ILE A 167 2.94 -22.12 6.47
N LEU A 168 4.26 -21.82 6.50
CA LEU A 168 5.29 -22.84 6.70
C LEU A 168 5.20 -23.46 8.10
N ALA A 169 4.85 -22.66 9.12
CA ALA A 169 4.59 -23.15 10.47
C ALA A 169 3.40 -24.10 10.50
N ALA A 170 2.29 -23.75 9.82
CA ALA A 170 1.13 -24.63 9.68
C ALA A 170 1.49 -25.95 9.00
N PHE A 171 2.25 -25.91 7.90
CA PHE A 171 2.76 -27.12 7.23
C PHE A 171 3.65 -27.92 8.15
N THR A 172 4.51 -27.28 8.92
CA THR A 172 5.40 -27.97 9.88
C THR A 172 4.59 -28.72 10.92
N ILE A 173 3.59 -28.08 11.55
CA ILE A 173 2.73 -28.75 12.54
C ILE A 173 1.99 -29.93 11.89
N TYR A 174 1.47 -29.74 10.68
CA TYR A 174 0.77 -30.79 9.94
C TYR A 174 1.66 -31.99 9.63
N PHE A 175 2.80 -31.78 9.00
CA PHE A 175 3.66 -32.86 8.51
C PHE A 175 4.49 -33.52 9.61
N GLU A 176 4.85 -32.84 10.70
CA GLU A 176 5.48 -33.45 11.86
C GLU A 176 4.57 -34.47 12.56
N ASN A 177 3.26 -34.26 12.49
CA ASN A 177 2.24 -35.12 13.05
C ASN A 177 1.44 -35.92 11.99
N TYR A 178 1.99 -36.05 10.78
CA TYR A 178 1.30 -36.54 9.58
C TYR A 178 0.63 -37.91 9.74
N SER A 179 1.32 -38.94 10.22
CA SER A 179 0.79 -40.30 10.34
C SER A 179 0.43 -40.70 11.77
N SER A 180 0.93 -39.97 12.75
CA SER A 180 0.66 -40.15 14.17
C SER A 180 0.90 -38.85 14.93
N ILE A 181 0.09 -38.57 15.93
CA ILE A 181 0.26 -37.40 16.78
C ILE A 181 1.46 -37.62 17.68
N LYS A 182 2.62 -37.07 17.28
CA LYS A 182 3.88 -37.17 18.06
C LYS A 182 3.91 -36.22 19.26
N ASN A 183 3.24 -35.06 19.10
CA ASN A 183 3.23 -34.05 20.15
C ASN A 183 1.83 -33.94 20.78
N LYS A 184 1.76 -34.25 22.09
CA LYS A 184 0.52 -34.14 22.87
C LYS A 184 -0.04 -32.73 22.93
N ASN A 185 0.77 -31.70 22.66
CA ASN A 185 0.38 -30.29 22.66
C ASN A 185 0.01 -29.77 21.26
N VAL A 186 -0.22 -30.65 20.27
CA VAL A 186 -0.52 -30.24 18.87
C VAL A 186 -1.69 -29.29 18.78
N ILE A 187 -2.75 -29.49 19.59
CA ILE A 187 -3.93 -28.62 19.62
C ILE A 187 -3.54 -27.22 20.15
N LEU A 188 -2.70 -27.15 21.18
CA LEU A 188 -2.18 -25.88 21.71
C LEU A 188 -1.36 -25.15 20.65
N PHE A 189 -0.49 -25.83 19.89
CA PHE A 189 0.28 -25.18 18.82
C PHE A 189 -0.60 -24.65 17.70
N TRP A 190 -1.63 -25.40 17.28
CA TRP A 190 -2.63 -24.89 16.34
C TRP A 190 -3.36 -23.67 16.90
N SER A 191 -3.81 -23.71 18.15
CA SER A 191 -4.50 -22.59 18.81
C SER A 191 -3.62 -21.32 18.88
N LEU A 192 -2.37 -21.46 19.30
CA LEU A 192 -1.43 -20.34 19.36
C LEU A 192 -1.14 -19.75 17.96
N LEU A 193 -0.97 -20.65 16.96
CA LEU A 193 -0.74 -20.20 15.59
C LEU A 193 -1.95 -19.50 14.99
N ILE A 194 -3.17 -19.95 15.28
CA ILE A 194 -4.44 -19.30 14.85
C ILE A 194 -4.56 -17.91 15.44
N VAL A 195 -4.39 -17.77 16.75
CA VAL A 195 -4.50 -16.48 17.45
C VAL A 195 -3.40 -15.52 16.98
N GLY A 196 -2.16 -15.99 16.90
CA GLY A 196 -1.03 -15.19 16.39
C GLY A 196 -1.23 -14.77 14.93
N ALA A 197 -1.68 -15.69 14.09
CA ALA A 197 -1.99 -15.39 12.68
C ALA A 197 -3.10 -14.35 12.56
N PHE A 198 -4.14 -14.41 13.41
CA PHE A 198 -5.19 -13.41 13.43
C PHE A 198 -4.65 -12.02 13.80
N ALA A 199 -3.82 -11.96 14.83
CA ALA A 199 -3.24 -10.70 15.31
C ALA A 199 -2.25 -10.08 14.32
N ILE A 200 -1.63 -10.89 13.44
CA ILE A 200 -0.74 -10.40 12.37
C ILE A 200 -1.53 -10.09 11.11
N PHE A 201 -2.33 -11.05 10.61
CA PHE A 201 -3.03 -10.90 9.34
C PHE A 201 -4.20 -11.89 9.21
N THR A 202 -5.41 -11.38 9.14
CA THR A 202 -6.65 -12.18 9.16
C THR A 202 -6.75 -13.26 8.08
N TYR A 203 -6.14 -13.05 6.89
CA TYR A 203 -6.10 -14.07 5.82
C TYR A 203 -5.31 -15.30 6.24
N PHE A 204 -4.18 -15.12 6.91
CA PHE A 204 -3.38 -16.25 7.41
C PHE A 204 -4.12 -17.02 8.51
N CYS A 205 -4.88 -16.31 9.34
CA CYS A 205 -5.74 -16.97 10.34
C CYS A 205 -6.73 -17.92 9.67
N ALA A 206 -7.43 -17.47 8.61
CA ALA A 206 -8.37 -18.31 7.88
C ALA A 206 -7.68 -19.54 7.25
N MET A 207 -6.50 -19.35 6.66
CA MET A 207 -5.71 -20.46 6.07
C MET A 207 -5.26 -21.47 7.13
N VAL A 208 -4.70 -20.98 8.25
CA VAL A 208 -4.22 -21.82 9.35
C VAL A 208 -5.36 -22.57 10.00
N MET A 209 -6.50 -21.90 10.26
CA MET A 209 -7.68 -22.52 10.84
C MET A 209 -8.21 -23.65 9.94
N ALA A 210 -8.27 -23.44 8.63
CA ALA A 210 -8.70 -24.48 7.69
C ALA A 210 -7.77 -25.70 7.74
N PHE A 211 -6.44 -25.50 7.77
CA PHE A 211 -5.50 -26.61 7.95
C PHE A 211 -5.64 -27.31 9.32
N ALA A 212 -5.84 -26.54 10.38
CA ALA A 212 -6.04 -27.10 11.73
C ALA A 212 -7.32 -27.95 11.82
N ILE A 213 -8.41 -27.50 11.20
CA ILE A 213 -9.67 -28.25 11.12
C ILE A 213 -9.47 -29.52 10.26
N ALA A 214 -8.84 -29.38 9.08
CA ALA A 214 -8.56 -30.50 8.18
C ALA A 214 -7.66 -31.56 8.88
N PHE A 215 -6.63 -31.12 9.62
CA PHE A 215 -5.80 -31.99 10.44
C PHE A 215 -6.64 -32.73 11.48
N SER A 216 -7.45 -32.00 12.26
CA SER A 216 -8.27 -32.59 13.32
C SER A 216 -9.27 -33.60 12.77
N LEU A 217 -10.02 -33.26 11.73
CA LEU A 217 -11.00 -34.14 11.08
C LEU A 217 -10.32 -35.38 10.47
N GLY A 218 -9.18 -35.20 9.80
CA GLY A 218 -8.40 -36.30 9.20
C GLY A 218 -7.91 -37.31 10.25
N HIS A 219 -7.59 -36.84 11.48
CA HIS A 219 -7.09 -37.72 12.54
C HIS A 219 -8.18 -38.30 13.44
N VAL A 220 -9.38 -37.71 13.48
CA VAL A 220 -10.48 -38.21 14.30
C VAL A 220 -10.78 -39.69 14.02
N VAL A 221 -10.70 -40.10 12.75
CA VAL A 221 -11.00 -41.47 12.33
C VAL A 221 -9.87 -42.43 12.70
N PHE A 222 -8.62 -41.99 12.59
CA PHE A 222 -7.45 -42.87 12.64
C PHE A 222 -6.68 -42.84 13.96
N THR A 223 -7.11 -41.99 14.94
CA THR A 223 -6.42 -41.81 16.21
C THR A 223 -7.40 -41.84 17.40
N PRO A 224 -7.91 -43.03 17.77
CA PRO A 224 -9.00 -43.15 18.76
C PRO A 224 -8.68 -42.50 20.11
N HIS A 225 -7.44 -42.59 20.58
CA HIS A 225 -6.98 -42.04 21.88
C HIS A 225 -7.14 -40.51 21.97
N TYR A 226 -7.05 -39.77 20.85
CA TYR A 226 -7.21 -38.30 20.79
C TYR A 226 -8.57 -37.85 20.28
N ARG A 227 -9.48 -38.78 19.92
CA ARG A 227 -10.71 -38.50 19.18
C ARG A 227 -11.57 -37.38 19.79
N LEU A 228 -11.86 -37.44 21.08
CA LEU A 228 -12.66 -36.41 21.77
C LEU A 228 -11.96 -35.03 21.76
N LYS A 229 -10.64 -35.00 22.00
CA LYS A 229 -9.86 -33.76 21.98
C LYS A 229 -9.84 -33.13 20.57
N LEU A 230 -9.72 -33.96 19.52
CA LEU A 230 -9.74 -33.50 18.12
C LEU A 230 -11.11 -32.99 17.70
N ILE A 231 -12.19 -33.64 18.11
CA ILE A 231 -13.57 -33.15 17.89
C ILE A 231 -13.76 -31.80 18.60
N GLY A 232 -13.35 -31.72 19.88
CA GLY A 232 -13.43 -30.48 20.66
C GLY A 232 -12.59 -29.33 20.03
N SER A 233 -11.46 -29.64 19.41
CA SER A 233 -10.63 -28.63 18.76
C SER A 233 -11.30 -28.00 17.52
N VAL A 234 -12.15 -28.75 16.78
CA VAL A 234 -12.89 -28.20 15.63
C VAL A 234 -13.85 -27.08 16.05
N ALA A 235 -14.44 -27.19 17.27
CA ALA A 235 -15.23 -26.10 17.84
C ALA A 235 -14.39 -25.02 18.51
N LEU A 236 -13.27 -25.39 19.14
CA LEU A 236 -12.36 -24.45 19.81
C LEU A 236 -11.77 -23.42 18.88
N TYR A 237 -11.30 -23.80 17.68
CA TYR A 237 -10.60 -22.90 16.77
C TYR A 237 -11.47 -21.72 16.32
N PRO A 238 -12.72 -21.89 15.84
CA PRO A 238 -13.59 -20.77 15.53
C PRO A 238 -13.92 -19.89 16.75
N LEU A 239 -14.07 -20.48 17.94
CA LEU A 239 -14.30 -19.73 19.18
C LEU A 239 -13.10 -18.83 19.54
N LEU A 240 -11.88 -19.32 19.37
CA LEU A 240 -10.66 -18.52 19.58
C LEU A 240 -10.58 -17.37 18.56
N VAL A 241 -10.92 -17.62 17.29
CA VAL A 241 -10.98 -16.58 16.28
C VAL A 241 -12.03 -15.53 16.66
N LEU A 242 -13.23 -15.94 17.07
CA LEU A 242 -14.30 -15.03 17.46
C LEU A 242 -13.91 -14.20 18.70
N ALA A 243 -13.29 -14.83 19.71
CA ALA A 243 -12.81 -14.13 20.89
C ALA A 243 -11.72 -13.10 20.54
N THR A 244 -10.78 -13.46 19.68
CA THR A 244 -9.72 -12.55 19.20
C THR A 244 -10.32 -11.42 18.38
N PHE A 245 -11.27 -11.72 17.50
CA PHE A 245 -12.01 -10.74 16.68
C PHE A 245 -12.73 -9.71 17.55
N ALA A 246 -13.40 -10.14 18.62
CA ALA A 246 -14.06 -9.28 19.57
C ALA A 246 -13.04 -8.43 20.37
N SER A 247 -11.98 -9.07 20.87
CA SER A 247 -10.96 -8.43 21.69
C SER A 247 -10.19 -7.34 20.98
N LEU A 248 -10.01 -7.47 19.66
CA LEU A 248 -9.27 -6.52 18.81
C LEU A 248 -10.19 -5.49 18.11
N GLY A 249 -11.45 -5.37 18.52
CA GLY A 249 -12.33 -4.28 18.14
C GLY A 249 -13.04 -4.39 16.80
N PHE A 250 -12.96 -5.52 16.10
CA PHE A 250 -13.66 -5.68 14.82
C PHE A 250 -15.19 -5.59 14.96
N LEU A 251 -15.77 -6.06 16.08
CA LEU A 251 -17.23 -5.96 16.34
C LEU A 251 -17.65 -4.51 16.61
N SER A 252 -16.76 -3.71 17.23
CA SER A 252 -17.06 -2.35 17.68
C SER A 252 -16.74 -1.29 16.63
N SER A 253 -16.08 -1.65 15.54
CA SER A 253 -15.56 -0.71 14.54
C SER A 253 -16.64 -0.04 13.69
N GLY A 254 -17.87 -0.58 13.67
CA GLY A 254 -18.95 -0.08 12.82
C GLY A 254 -18.65 -0.20 11.32
N ILE A 255 -17.67 -1.03 10.95
CA ILE A 255 -17.30 -1.25 9.56
C ILE A 255 -18.51 -1.79 8.81
N SER A 256 -18.95 -1.03 7.82
CA SER A 256 -19.86 -1.54 6.81
C SER A 256 -19.08 -2.43 5.86
N TYR A 257 -19.43 -3.70 5.81
CA TYR A 257 -18.91 -4.62 4.79
C TYR A 257 -19.54 -4.39 3.40
N GLN A 258 -20.17 -3.26 3.19
CA GLN A 258 -20.72 -2.83 1.90
C GLN A 258 -19.57 -2.36 0.98
N TRP A 259 -18.66 -3.29 0.71
CA TRP A 259 -17.74 -3.12 -0.39
C TRP A 259 -18.48 -3.45 -1.70
N ASP A 260 -17.98 -2.87 -2.78
CA ASP A 260 -18.34 -3.33 -4.11
C ASP A 260 -18.34 -4.86 -4.13
N LEU A 261 -19.50 -5.47 -4.36
CA LEU A 261 -19.67 -6.93 -4.44
C LEU A 261 -18.73 -7.58 -5.46
N LEU A 262 -18.12 -6.77 -6.33
CA LEU A 262 -17.14 -7.19 -7.33
C LEU A 262 -15.72 -7.35 -6.76
N SER A 263 -15.42 -6.87 -5.55
CA SER A 263 -14.06 -6.91 -4.99
C SER A 263 -13.48 -8.32 -4.89
N TYR A 264 -14.30 -9.32 -4.50
CA TYR A 264 -13.92 -10.73 -4.49
C TYR A 264 -13.46 -11.24 -5.85
N THR A 265 -14.10 -10.81 -6.94
CA THR A 265 -13.73 -11.19 -8.31
C THR A 265 -12.59 -10.36 -8.87
N THR A 266 -12.47 -9.10 -8.42
CA THR A 266 -11.42 -8.18 -8.89
C THR A 266 -10.04 -8.58 -8.39
N TYR A 267 -9.94 -8.95 -7.11
CA TYR A 267 -8.66 -9.31 -6.48
C TYR A 267 -8.39 -10.82 -6.48
N SER A 268 -8.89 -11.52 -7.49
CA SER A 268 -8.76 -12.98 -7.64
C SER A 268 -7.41 -13.41 -8.22
N LEU A 269 -7.13 -14.71 -8.10
CA LEU A 269 -5.99 -15.36 -8.74
C LEU A 269 -6.27 -15.54 -10.24
N ASN A 270 -5.37 -15.07 -11.09
CA ASN A 270 -5.36 -15.43 -12.50
C ASN A 270 -4.72 -16.81 -12.67
N LEU A 271 -5.27 -17.68 -13.52
CA LEU A 271 -4.72 -19.03 -13.72
C LEU A 271 -3.27 -19.04 -14.22
N ASN A 272 -2.82 -17.96 -14.88
CA ASN A 272 -1.42 -17.82 -15.29
C ASN A 272 -0.50 -17.32 -14.16
N SER A 273 -1.02 -17.04 -12.96
CA SER A 273 -0.28 -16.37 -11.87
C SER A 273 1.00 -17.10 -11.45
N PHE A 274 1.00 -18.46 -11.50
CA PHE A 274 2.19 -19.24 -11.11
C PHE A 274 3.35 -19.15 -12.11
N ILE A 275 3.07 -18.72 -13.35
CA ILE A 275 4.07 -18.56 -14.42
C ILE A 275 4.21 -17.11 -14.88
N ASN A 276 3.37 -16.19 -14.37
CA ASN A 276 3.38 -14.78 -14.75
C ASN A 276 4.25 -13.96 -13.79
N PRO A 277 5.43 -13.49 -14.21
CA PRO A 277 6.30 -12.66 -13.38
C PRO A 277 5.81 -11.22 -13.25
N LEU A 278 4.74 -10.81 -13.91
CA LEU A 278 4.38 -9.41 -14.10
C LEU A 278 5.57 -8.62 -14.70
N ARG A 279 6.27 -7.82 -13.89
CA ARG A 279 7.49 -7.08 -14.26
C ARG A 279 8.74 -7.52 -13.48
N TRP A 280 8.63 -8.58 -12.67
CA TRP A 280 9.61 -8.91 -11.64
C TRP A 280 10.64 -9.96 -12.06
N SER A 281 10.47 -10.62 -13.20
CA SER A 281 11.52 -11.45 -13.79
C SER A 281 12.48 -10.61 -14.64
N TRP A 282 13.72 -11.00 -14.64
CA TRP A 282 14.72 -10.48 -15.57
C TRP A 282 14.74 -11.27 -16.89
N ILE A 283 14.33 -12.53 -16.83
CA ILE A 283 14.44 -13.49 -17.93
C ILE A 283 13.13 -13.63 -18.69
N LEU A 284 12.00 -13.75 -17.98
CA LEU A 284 10.69 -13.99 -18.57
C LEU A 284 9.89 -12.69 -18.73
N PRO A 285 9.24 -12.48 -19.87
CA PRO A 285 8.34 -11.34 -20.06
C PRO A 285 7.08 -11.48 -19.21
N GLY A 286 6.52 -10.34 -18.80
CA GLY A 286 5.21 -10.30 -18.12
C GLY A 286 4.10 -10.74 -19.05
N LEU A 287 3.19 -11.57 -18.53
CA LEU A 287 1.99 -12.00 -19.22
C LEU A 287 0.82 -11.07 -18.89
N PRO A 288 -0.19 -10.96 -19.78
CA PRO A 288 -1.38 -10.19 -19.50
C PRO A 288 -2.11 -10.65 -18.23
N TYR A 289 -2.74 -9.71 -17.53
CA TYR A 289 -3.59 -9.94 -16.36
C TYR A 289 -4.63 -8.81 -16.26
N ARG A 290 -5.69 -9.02 -15.51
CA ARG A 290 -6.74 -8.01 -15.30
C ARG A 290 -6.40 -7.12 -14.11
N LEU A 291 -6.91 -5.89 -14.15
CA LEU A 291 -6.73 -4.93 -13.05
C LEU A 291 -7.18 -5.55 -11.71
N GLY A 292 -6.38 -5.36 -10.66
CA GLY A 292 -6.60 -5.92 -9.33
C GLY A 292 -6.04 -7.33 -9.11
N GLN A 293 -5.87 -8.14 -10.16
CA GLN A 293 -5.36 -9.52 -10.02
C GLN A 293 -3.88 -9.62 -9.65
N MET A 294 -3.16 -8.49 -9.61
CA MET A 294 -1.82 -8.43 -9.00
C MET A 294 -1.85 -8.88 -7.52
N GLU A 295 -2.98 -8.74 -6.83
CA GLU A 295 -3.15 -9.23 -5.46
C GLU A 295 -2.98 -10.74 -5.32
N GLY A 296 -3.23 -11.48 -6.40
CA GLY A 296 -2.98 -12.91 -6.54
C GLY A 296 -1.61 -13.25 -7.11
N PHE A 297 -0.59 -12.40 -6.98
CA PHE A 297 0.77 -12.68 -7.45
C PHE A 297 1.35 -13.90 -6.73
N ASN A 298 1.56 -14.98 -7.50
CA ASN A 298 2.06 -16.27 -7.03
C ASN A 298 3.13 -16.85 -7.97
N TYR A 299 3.85 -15.99 -8.70
CA TYR A 299 4.92 -16.39 -9.59
C TYR A 299 5.92 -17.31 -8.90
N LEU A 300 6.18 -18.46 -9.47
CA LEU A 300 7.11 -19.44 -8.89
C LEU A 300 8.56 -18.98 -8.99
N GLY A 301 8.91 -18.24 -10.04
CA GLY A 301 10.28 -17.97 -10.43
C GLY A 301 10.83 -19.09 -11.34
N LEU A 302 11.70 -18.72 -12.25
CA LEU A 302 12.18 -19.65 -13.28
C LEU A 302 12.90 -20.87 -12.67
N GLY A 303 13.69 -20.67 -11.62
CA GLY A 303 14.37 -21.76 -10.93
C GLY A 303 13.41 -22.79 -10.33
N ILE A 304 12.32 -22.33 -9.67
CA ILE A 304 11.29 -23.22 -9.12
C ILE A 304 10.46 -23.86 -10.25
N ILE A 305 10.17 -23.14 -11.35
CA ILE A 305 9.47 -23.71 -12.52
C ILE A 305 10.25 -24.89 -13.07
N ILE A 306 11.57 -24.75 -13.24
CA ILE A 306 12.44 -25.85 -13.70
C ILE A 306 12.43 -26.99 -12.69
N LEU A 307 12.54 -26.68 -11.39
CA LEU A 307 12.48 -27.66 -10.31
C LEU A 307 11.17 -28.46 -10.34
N VAL A 308 10.03 -27.81 -10.56
CA VAL A 308 8.71 -28.46 -10.69
C VAL A 308 8.66 -29.33 -11.96
N GLY A 309 9.12 -28.82 -13.09
CA GLY A 309 9.17 -29.58 -14.35
C GLY A 309 9.97 -30.89 -14.23
N CYS A 310 11.17 -30.81 -13.66
CA CYS A 310 12.00 -31.97 -13.37
C CYS A 310 11.33 -32.93 -12.37
N SER A 311 10.61 -32.41 -11.39
CA SER A 311 9.88 -33.22 -10.39
C SER A 311 8.72 -33.99 -11.06
N ILE A 312 8.01 -33.39 -11.99
CA ILE A 312 6.96 -34.06 -12.77
C ILE A 312 7.56 -35.23 -13.58
N ILE A 313 8.69 -34.97 -14.25
CA ILE A 313 9.40 -36.03 -15.02
C ILE A 313 9.82 -37.15 -14.07
N TYR A 314 10.37 -36.84 -12.90
CA TYR A 314 10.75 -37.84 -11.89
C TYR A 314 9.55 -38.67 -11.42
N LEU A 315 8.41 -38.06 -11.13
CA LEU A 315 7.19 -38.75 -10.69
C LEU A 315 6.63 -39.67 -11.75
N VAL A 316 6.63 -39.24 -13.02
CA VAL A 316 6.18 -40.07 -14.14
C VAL A 316 7.07 -41.29 -14.33
N TRP A 317 8.38 -41.14 -14.20
CA TRP A 317 9.34 -42.21 -14.40
C TRP A 317 9.42 -43.19 -13.22
N GLN A 318 9.53 -42.67 -11.98
CA GLN A 318 9.75 -43.49 -10.80
C GLN A 318 8.48 -44.08 -10.19
N ARG A 319 7.30 -43.47 -10.51
CA ARG A 319 5.99 -43.84 -9.96
C ARG A 319 6.01 -44.22 -8.49
N PRO A 320 6.53 -43.33 -7.59
CA PRO A 320 6.71 -43.65 -6.21
C PRO A 320 5.37 -44.00 -5.56
N LYS A 321 5.36 -45.05 -4.73
CA LYS A 321 4.18 -45.40 -3.93
C LYS A 321 4.09 -44.45 -2.75
N PHE A 322 3.02 -43.65 -2.67
CA PHE A 322 2.74 -42.78 -1.53
C PHE A 322 2.04 -43.61 -0.44
N ASN A 323 2.74 -43.83 0.65
CA ASN A 323 2.17 -44.48 1.83
C ASN A 323 1.33 -43.51 2.64
N ASN A 324 0.25 -43.98 3.28
CA ASN A 324 -0.58 -43.16 4.16
C ASN A 324 -1.33 -42.00 3.49
N LEU A 325 -1.70 -42.13 2.22
CA LEU A 325 -2.41 -41.10 1.45
C LEU A 325 -3.68 -40.59 2.17
N LYS A 326 -4.30 -41.44 3.02
CA LYS A 326 -5.46 -41.08 3.84
C LYS A 326 -5.23 -39.87 4.77
N TYR A 327 -4.01 -39.66 5.24
CA TYR A 327 -3.66 -38.48 6.06
C TYR A 327 -3.29 -37.26 5.22
N LEU A 328 -2.90 -37.46 3.94
CA LEU A 328 -2.61 -36.39 3.00
C LEU A 328 -3.89 -35.82 2.35
N ALA A 329 -4.91 -36.65 2.22
CA ALA A 329 -6.16 -36.26 1.54
C ALA A 329 -6.80 -34.99 2.15
N PRO A 330 -6.97 -34.84 3.47
CA PRO A 330 -7.54 -33.59 4.05
C PRO A 330 -6.69 -32.36 3.73
N PHE A 331 -5.38 -32.47 3.69
CA PHE A 331 -4.46 -31.39 3.30
C PHE A 331 -4.67 -30.99 1.83
N LEU A 332 -4.71 -31.98 0.92
CA LEU A 332 -4.92 -31.73 -0.51
C LEU A 332 -6.31 -31.18 -0.81
N ILE A 333 -7.34 -31.66 -0.11
CA ILE A 333 -8.70 -31.11 -0.22
C ILE A 333 -8.71 -29.64 0.21
N THR A 334 -8.03 -29.29 1.30
CA THR A 334 -7.93 -27.90 1.76
C THR A 334 -7.23 -27.01 0.73
N LEU A 335 -6.14 -27.49 0.12
CA LEU A 335 -5.48 -26.77 -0.98
C LEU A 335 -6.39 -26.59 -2.19
N LEU A 336 -7.17 -27.60 -2.56
CA LEU A 336 -8.14 -27.51 -3.63
C LEU A 336 -9.22 -26.47 -3.33
N LEU A 337 -9.75 -26.45 -2.11
CA LEU A 337 -10.72 -25.45 -1.67
C LEU A 337 -10.13 -24.03 -1.70
N PHE A 338 -8.87 -23.86 -1.28
CA PHE A 338 -8.18 -22.59 -1.41
C PHE A 338 -8.01 -22.16 -2.86
N PHE A 339 -7.67 -23.08 -3.75
CA PHE A 339 -7.55 -22.78 -5.18
C PHE A 339 -8.89 -22.31 -5.76
N ILE A 340 -9.99 -23.04 -5.49
CA ILE A 340 -11.33 -22.68 -5.94
C ILE A 340 -11.71 -21.29 -5.43
N TYR A 341 -11.45 -21.01 -4.15
CA TYR A 341 -11.70 -19.69 -3.57
C TYR A 341 -10.82 -18.61 -4.21
N ALA A 342 -9.54 -18.90 -4.45
CA ALA A 342 -8.57 -17.94 -5.01
C ALA A 342 -8.95 -17.49 -6.42
N ILE A 343 -9.38 -18.40 -7.29
CA ILE A 343 -9.76 -18.07 -8.69
C ILE A 343 -11.10 -17.33 -8.79
N SER A 344 -11.89 -17.30 -7.70
CA SER A 344 -13.21 -16.69 -7.59
C SER A 344 -14.25 -17.27 -8.58
N ASN A 345 -15.44 -16.65 -8.64
CA ASN A 345 -16.50 -17.04 -9.57
C ASN A 345 -16.33 -16.46 -10.99
N ARG A 346 -15.22 -15.76 -11.25
CA ARG A 346 -14.83 -15.28 -12.59
C ARG A 346 -13.43 -15.78 -12.91
N VAL A 347 -13.36 -16.93 -13.53
CA VAL A 347 -12.11 -17.60 -13.85
C VAL A 347 -11.48 -16.98 -15.09
N THR A 348 -10.20 -16.61 -14.99
CA THR A 348 -9.48 -15.85 -16.02
C THR A 348 -8.15 -16.48 -16.37
N TRP A 349 -7.77 -16.37 -17.65
CA TRP A 349 -6.42 -16.62 -18.14
C TRP A 349 -5.95 -15.37 -18.88
N GLY A 350 -4.94 -14.71 -18.33
CA GLY A 350 -4.55 -13.41 -18.86
C GLY A 350 -5.69 -12.38 -18.78
N ASN A 351 -5.96 -11.72 -19.88
CA ASN A 351 -7.08 -10.78 -20.00
C ASN A 351 -8.42 -11.44 -20.32
N VAL A 352 -8.42 -12.73 -20.67
CA VAL A 352 -9.60 -13.45 -21.10
C VAL A 352 -10.35 -14.02 -19.90
N VAL A 353 -11.66 -13.82 -19.87
CA VAL A 353 -12.56 -14.52 -18.95
C VAL A 353 -12.94 -15.86 -19.60
N LEU A 354 -12.48 -16.96 -19.00
CA LEU A 354 -12.77 -18.29 -19.51
C LEU A 354 -14.23 -18.67 -19.27
N PHE A 355 -14.69 -18.46 -18.03
CA PHE A 355 -16.09 -18.63 -17.67
C PHE A 355 -16.41 -17.85 -16.39
N ARG A 356 -17.70 -17.62 -16.17
CA ARG A 356 -18.24 -17.01 -14.96
C ARG A 356 -19.46 -17.83 -14.51
N TYR A 357 -19.53 -18.12 -13.21
CA TYR A 357 -20.71 -18.76 -12.63
C TYR A 357 -21.36 -17.84 -11.60
N PRO A 358 -22.70 -17.82 -11.53
CA PRO A 358 -23.40 -16.97 -10.58
C PRO A 358 -23.19 -17.50 -9.15
N LEU A 359 -23.01 -16.59 -8.21
CA LEU A 359 -23.06 -16.88 -6.78
C LEU A 359 -24.21 -16.11 -6.17
N PRO A 360 -24.98 -16.72 -5.26
CA PRO A 360 -26.00 -16.00 -4.48
C PRO A 360 -25.37 -14.83 -3.72
N GLU A 361 -26.11 -13.73 -3.61
CA GLU A 361 -25.60 -12.51 -2.95
C GLU A 361 -25.11 -12.76 -1.51
N PRO A 362 -25.76 -13.56 -0.64
CA PRO A 362 -25.23 -13.85 0.68
C PRO A 362 -23.83 -14.52 0.63
N VAL A 363 -23.59 -15.41 -0.34
CA VAL A 363 -22.30 -16.08 -0.53
C VAL A 363 -21.26 -15.07 -0.99
N LEU A 364 -21.60 -14.17 -1.92
CA LEU A 364 -20.71 -13.08 -2.34
C LEU A 364 -20.35 -12.15 -1.18
N ARG A 365 -21.31 -11.79 -0.34
CA ARG A 365 -21.06 -10.97 0.86
C ARG A 365 -20.10 -11.66 1.82
N MET A 366 -20.27 -12.95 2.06
CA MET A 366 -19.34 -13.75 2.88
C MET A 366 -17.94 -13.82 2.25
N ALA A 367 -17.85 -14.07 0.95
CA ALA A 367 -16.58 -14.12 0.22
C ALA A 367 -15.86 -12.75 0.25
N ASN A 368 -16.60 -11.64 0.22
CA ASN A 368 -16.03 -10.29 0.32
C ASN A 368 -15.46 -9.94 1.70
N ILE A 369 -15.71 -10.72 2.75
CA ILE A 369 -15.01 -10.54 4.05
C ILE A 369 -13.51 -10.67 3.86
N LEU A 370 -13.07 -11.63 3.02
CA LEU A 370 -11.67 -11.82 2.61
C LEU A 370 -11.51 -11.53 1.11
N ARG A 371 -11.84 -10.31 0.71
CA ARG A 371 -12.00 -9.86 -0.69
C ARG A 371 -10.82 -10.15 -1.62
N CYS A 372 -9.59 -10.09 -1.11
CA CYS A 372 -8.39 -10.40 -1.90
C CYS A 372 -8.19 -11.91 -1.98
N SER A 373 -9.10 -12.59 -2.69
CA SER A 373 -9.15 -14.06 -2.78
C SER A 373 -7.87 -14.66 -3.36
N GLY A 374 -7.20 -13.96 -4.28
CA GLY A 374 -5.95 -14.41 -4.90
C GLY A 374 -4.82 -14.72 -3.89
N ARG A 375 -4.88 -14.15 -2.68
CA ARG A 375 -3.92 -14.45 -1.59
C ARG A 375 -3.99 -15.89 -1.09
N PHE A 376 -5.15 -16.57 -1.27
CA PHE A 376 -5.28 -18.00 -0.97
C PHE A 376 -4.47 -18.91 -1.92
N GLY A 377 -3.81 -18.35 -2.92
CA GLY A 377 -2.78 -19.00 -3.71
C GLY A 377 -1.47 -19.30 -2.97
N TYR A 378 -1.15 -18.58 -1.86
CA TYR A 378 0.12 -18.77 -1.15
C TYR A 378 0.32 -20.20 -0.59
N PRO A 379 -0.68 -20.84 0.05
CA PRO A 379 -0.53 -22.24 0.47
C PRO A 379 -0.25 -23.19 -0.70
N LEU A 380 -0.86 -22.95 -1.87
CA LEU A 380 -0.59 -23.74 -3.08
C LEU A 380 0.84 -23.55 -3.56
N PHE A 381 1.32 -22.29 -3.60
CA PHE A 381 2.70 -21.97 -3.94
C PHE A 381 3.69 -22.77 -3.08
N TYR A 382 3.53 -22.72 -1.75
CA TYR A 382 4.43 -23.44 -0.83
C TYR A 382 4.27 -24.95 -0.89
N ALA A 383 3.07 -25.47 -1.16
CA ALA A 383 2.84 -26.89 -1.33
C ALA A 383 3.51 -27.40 -2.63
N ILE A 384 3.43 -26.66 -3.73
CA ILE A 384 4.11 -26.96 -5.00
C ILE A 384 5.63 -26.96 -4.78
N LEU A 385 6.17 -25.92 -4.14
CA LEU A 385 7.60 -25.81 -3.84
C LEU A 385 8.08 -26.98 -2.95
N TYR A 386 7.37 -27.26 -1.86
CA TYR A 386 7.76 -28.32 -0.92
C TYR A 386 7.67 -29.71 -1.59
N GLY A 387 6.62 -29.96 -2.39
CA GLY A 387 6.48 -31.18 -3.16
C GLY A 387 7.61 -31.37 -4.20
N ALA A 388 8.02 -30.31 -4.87
CA ALA A 388 9.14 -30.36 -5.80
C ALA A 388 10.47 -30.62 -5.08
N LEU A 389 10.74 -29.97 -3.94
CA LEU A 389 11.91 -30.22 -3.11
C LEU A 389 11.94 -31.68 -2.59
N PHE A 390 10.79 -32.24 -2.21
CA PHE A 390 10.67 -33.65 -1.82
C PHE A 390 11.15 -34.59 -2.93
N CYS A 391 10.73 -34.36 -4.17
CA CYS A 391 11.14 -35.14 -5.35
C CYS A 391 12.67 -35.07 -5.59
N PHE A 392 13.25 -33.87 -5.47
CA PHE A 392 14.69 -33.68 -5.67
C PHE A 392 15.55 -34.34 -4.62
N VAL A 393 15.11 -34.29 -3.36
CA VAL A 393 15.79 -34.96 -2.24
C VAL A 393 15.73 -36.49 -2.41
N ALA A 394 14.66 -37.02 -3.01
CA ALA A 394 14.49 -38.46 -3.27
C ALA A 394 15.40 -39.00 -4.39
N ILE A 395 16.11 -38.19 -5.16
CA ILE A 395 17.07 -38.58 -6.16
C ILE A 395 18.21 -39.36 -5.49
N ARG A 396 18.41 -40.64 -5.93
CA ARG A 396 19.39 -41.54 -5.31
C ARG A 396 20.82 -40.99 -5.29
N ARG A 397 21.25 -40.33 -6.37
CA ARG A 397 22.59 -39.69 -6.47
C ARG A 397 22.56 -38.33 -5.79
N LYS A 398 22.95 -38.31 -4.51
CA LYS A 398 22.91 -37.07 -3.68
C LYS A 398 23.68 -35.90 -4.31
N THR A 399 24.85 -36.15 -4.89
CA THR A 399 25.64 -35.10 -5.59
C THR A 399 24.85 -34.48 -6.73
N LEU A 400 24.18 -35.31 -7.56
CA LEU A 400 23.35 -34.84 -8.67
C LEU A 400 22.18 -33.97 -8.16
N SER A 401 21.50 -34.45 -7.10
CA SER A 401 20.43 -33.66 -6.45
C SER A 401 20.93 -32.30 -5.97
N ILE A 402 22.07 -32.24 -5.29
CA ILE A 402 22.68 -31.00 -4.79
C ILE A 402 23.04 -30.06 -5.96
N VAL A 403 23.71 -30.57 -6.99
CA VAL A 403 24.10 -29.76 -8.17
C VAL A 403 22.87 -29.18 -8.85
N LEU A 404 21.85 -29.99 -9.09
CA LEU A 404 20.60 -29.53 -9.71
C LEU A 404 19.87 -28.50 -8.85
N MET A 405 19.76 -28.73 -7.52
CA MET A 405 19.18 -27.75 -6.59
C MET A 405 19.97 -26.43 -6.61
N CYS A 406 21.29 -26.50 -6.60
CA CYS A 406 22.16 -25.33 -6.65
C CYS A 406 21.96 -24.54 -7.95
N THR A 407 21.94 -25.23 -9.09
CA THR A 407 21.71 -24.63 -10.41
C THR A 407 20.34 -23.95 -10.48
N CYS A 408 19.28 -24.63 -10.04
CA CYS A 408 17.94 -24.04 -10.00
C CYS A 408 17.87 -22.82 -9.06
N LEU A 409 18.61 -22.84 -7.92
CA LEU A 409 18.64 -21.70 -6.99
C LEU A 409 19.37 -20.51 -7.59
N LEU A 410 20.48 -20.73 -8.30
CA LEU A 410 21.18 -19.66 -9.02
C LEU A 410 20.33 -19.04 -10.12
N ILE A 411 19.60 -19.87 -10.89
CA ILE A 411 18.64 -19.40 -11.90
C ILE A 411 17.53 -18.60 -11.22
N GLN A 412 17.03 -19.04 -10.07
CA GLN A 412 16.02 -18.31 -9.29
C GLN A 412 16.52 -16.92 -8.89
N ILE A 413 17.76 -16.82 -8.36
CA ILE A 413 18.37 -15.55 -7.98
C ILE A 413 18.49 -14.62 -9.19
N ALA A 414 18.99 -15.13 -10.32
CA ALA A 414 19.13 -14.35 -11.55
C ALA A 414 17.77 -13.86 -12.06
N ASP A 415 16.76 -14.72 -12.07
CA ASP A 415 15.43 -14.40 -12.56
C ASP A 415 14.73 -13.30 -11.75
N ILE A 416 14.77 -13.40 -10.42
CA ILE A 416 14.04 -12.51 -9.52
C ILE A 416 14.90 -11.38 -8.92
N HIS A 417 16.07 -11.07 -9.52
CA HIS A 417 17.01 -10.10 -8.91
C HIS A 417 16.37 -8.75 -8.62
N LYS A 418 15.34 -8.33 -9.41
CA LYS A 418 14.58 -7.09 -9.17
C LYS A 418 13.80 -7.08 -7.85
N LEU A 419 13.51 -8.26 -7.28
CA LEU A 419 12.88 -8.39 -5.96
C LEU A 419 13.90 -8.47 -4.83
N LEU A 420 15.17 -8.72 -5.14
CA LEU A 420 16.21 -8.95 -4.14
C LEU A 420 16.83 -7.67 -3.60
N TYR A 421 16.82 -6.59 -4.37
CA TYR A 421 17.36 -5.30 -3.99
C TYR A 421 16.31 -4.22 -4.12
N ASP A 422 16.20 -3.35 -3.13
CA ASP A 422 15.24 -2.25 -3.14
C ASP A 422 15.92 -0.96 -2.67
N PRO A 423 16.16 0.01 -3.59
CA PRO A 423 16.87 1.24 -3.27
C PRO A 423 16.13 2.11 -2.25
N VAL A 424 14.80 2.03 -2.16
CA VAL A 424 14.00 2.82 -1.22
C VAL A 424 14.48 2.65 0.21
N PHE A 425 14.82 1.41 0.61
CA PHE A 425 15.28 1.13 1.97
C PHE A 425 16.74 1.52 2.22
N HIS A 426 17.60 1.40 1.19
CA HIS A 426 19.02 1.75 1.30
C HIS A 426 19.25 3.25 1.36
N GLU A 427 18.48 4.03 0.60
CA GLU A 427 18.64 5.47 0.43
C GLU A 427 17.78 6.30 1.39
N ALA A 428 16.94 5.66 2.19
CA ALA A 428 16.02 6.37 3.09
C ALA A 428 16.81 7.21 4.11
N GLY A 429 16.72 8.53 3.94
CA GLY A 429 17.20 9.54 4.87
C GLY A 429 16.10 10.02 5.82
N PRO A 430 16.38 11.06 6.62
CA PRO A 430 15.37 11.69 7.47
C PRO A 430 14.16 12.17 6.66
N VAL A 431 13.00 12.21 7.32
CA VAL A 431 11.80 12.77 6.72
C VAL A 431 11.96 14.29 6.61
N VAL A 432 11.84 14.81 5.40
CA VAL A 432 11.78 16.26 5.15
C VAL A 432 10.32 16.66 5.04
N SER A 433 9.82 17.36 6.06
CA SER A 433 8.45 17.86 6.08
C SER A 433 8.30 19.08 5.15
N PRO A 434 7.21 19.20 4.38
CA PRO A 434 6.86 20.41 3.68
C PRO A 434 6.35 21.52 4.62
N LEU A 435 5.96 21.18 5.86
CA LEU A 435 5.45 22.12 6.88
C LEU A 435 6.61 22.84 7.55
N LYS A 436 7.04 23.98 6.99
CA LYS A 436 8.26 24.72 7.40
C LYS A 436 7.96 26.02 8.10
N SER A 437 6.77 26.61 7.88
CA SER A 437 6.39 27.90 8.45
C SER A 437 6.37 27.89 9.99
N ALA A 438 6.77 28.99 10.61
CA ALA A 438 6.67 29.18 12.06
C ALA A 438 5.22 29.11 12.57
N ALA A 439 4.23 29.40 11.71
CA ALA A 439 2.82 29.25 12.03
C ALA A 439 2.45 27.86 12.55
N TRP A 440 3.06 26.81 12.01
CA TRP A 440 2.81 25.44 12.49
C TRP A 440 3.22 25.22 13.95
N GLN A 441 4.28 25.89 14.42
CA GLN A 441 4.67 25.78 15.83
C GLN A 441 3.63 26.44 16.75
N SER A 442 3.06 27.57 16.32
CA SER A 442 1.99 28.24 17.04
C SER A 442 0.70 27.41 17.03
N ILE A 443 0.33 26.86 15.88
CA ILE A 443 -0.84 25.99 15.70
C ILE A 443 -0.75 24.78 16.64
N GLY A 444 0.38 24.06 16.66
CA GLY A 444 0.57 22.88 17.48
C GLY A 444 0.44 23.10 18.99
N ARG A 445 0.60 24.35 19.47
CA ARG A 445 0.50 24.71 20.89
C ARG A 445 -0.89 25.16 21.32
N ASN A 446 -1.68 25.69 20.39
CA ASN A 446 -2.90 26.43 20.71
C ASN A 446 -4.19 25.72 20.28
N PHE A 447 -4.08 24.66 19.48
CA PHE A 447 -5.22 23.92 18.97
C PHE A 447 -5.18 22.45 19.41
N ASP A 448 -6.35 21.79 19.45
CA ASP A 448 -6.50 20.41 19.88
C ASP A 448 -6.72 19.47 18.68
N LYS A 449 -7.10 19.99 17.52
CA LYS A 449 -7.43 19.17 16.34
C LYS A 449 -7.25 19.87 15.00
N ILE A 450 -7.05 19.02 14.00
CA ILE A 450 -7.00 19.37 12.57
C ILE A 450 -8.23 18.79 11.90
N ILE A 451 -9.00 19.63 11.22
CA ILE A 451 -10.17 19.25 10.43
C ILE A 451 -9.86 19.57 8.97
N ILE A 452 -10.05 18.60 8.09
CA ILE A 452 -9.78 18.73 6.65
C ILE A 452 -11.10 18.73 5.90
N ASP A 453 -11.32 19.69 5.01
CA ASP A 453 -12.48 19.70 4.11
C ASP A 453 -12.05 19.51 2.65
N PRO A 454 -12.56 18.49 1.94
CA PRO A 454 -13.43 17.41 2.41
C PRO A 454 -12.69 16.43 3.33
N PRO A 455 -13.35 15.89 4.38
CA PRO A 455 -12.70 14.99 5.33
C PRO A 455 -12.34 13.64 4.71
N PHE A 456 -11.40 12.92 5.34
CA PHE A 456 -10.98 11.57 4.97
C PHE A 456 -10.22 11.45 3.65
N ILE A 457 -9.62 12.52 3.17
CA ILE A 457 -8.81 12.51 1.94
C ILE A 457 -7.35 12.17 2.24
N SER A 458 -6.68 11.58 1.25
CA SER A 458 -5.24 11.27 1.30
C SER A 458 -4.36 12.32 0.62
N ALA A 459 -4.95 13.20 -0.17
CA ALA A 459 -4.25 14.27 -0.87
C ALA A 459 -4.95 15.60 -0.58
N ILE A 460 -4.32 16.47 0.20
CA ILE A 460 -4.80 17.82 0.50
C ILE A 460 -4.34 18.77 -0.59
N THR A 461 -3.06 18.72 -0.91
CA THR A 461 -2.45 19.44 -2.02
C THR A 461 -1.68 18.54 -2.98
N ASP A 462 -1.03 17.51 -2.51
CA ASP A 462 -0.21 16.59 -3.29
C ASP A 462 -0.51 15.14 -2.90
N GLU A 463 -0.18 14.17 -3.76
CA GLU A 463 -0.37 12.76 -3.45
C GLU A 463 0.34 12.41 -2.12
N ASP A 464 -0.39 11.72 -1.25
CA ASP A 464 0.11 11.25 0.04
C ASP A 464 0.60 12.34 1.02
N ASP A 465 0.28 13.61 0.83
CA ASP A 465 0.68 14.68 1.74
C ASP A 465 0.03 14.58 3.13
N TYR A 466 -1.09 13.86 3.25
CA TYR A 466 -1.76 13.54 4.52
C TYR A 466 -0.80 12.96 5.57
N LYS A 467 0.23 12.23 5.16
CA LYS A 467 1.20 11.62 6.06
C LYS A 467 2.04 12.65 6.84
N TYR A 468 2.29 13.83 6.26
CA TYR A 468 2.99 14.90 6.96
C TYR A 468 2.10 15.55 8.02
N PHE A 469 0.81 15.69 7.74
CA PHE A 469 -0.16 16.18 8.72
C PHE A 469 -0.44 15.15 9.82
N LEU A 470 -0.47 13.86 9.50
CA LEU A 470 -0.53 12.81 10.52
C LEU A 470 0.71 12.83 11.44
N LEU A 471 1.91 13.00 10.87
CA LEU A 471 3.13 13.11 11.67
C LEU A 471 3.11 14.38 12.55
N TYR A 472 2.67 15.49 11.98
CA TYR A 472 2.54 16.75 12.70
C TYR A 472 1.50 16.64 13.81
N ALA A 473 0.33 16.09 13.54
CA ALA A 473 -0.73 15.87 14.52
C ALA A 473 -0.24 14.97 15.67
N TYR A 474 0.40 13.85 15.33
CA TYR A 474 0.99 12.94 16.31
C TYR A 474 2.01 13.65 17.21
N LYS A 475 2.98 14.38 16.63
CA LYS A 475 4.05 15.08 17.39
C LYS A 475 3.55 16.21 18.28
N ASN A 476 2.40 16.79 17.96
CA ASN A 476 1.77 17.87 18.72
C ASN A 476 0.53 17.44 19.51
N HIS A 477 0.27 16.14 19.61
CA HIS A 477 -0.87 15.54 20.33
C HIS A 477 -2.25 16.05 19.85
N LEU A 478 -2.36 16.35 18.55
CA LEU A 478 -3.61 16.81 17.93
C LEU A 478 -4.42 15.63 17.41
N ALA A 479 -5.73 15.72 17.51
CA ALA A 479 -6.62 14.84 16.76
C ALA A 479 -6.69 15.28 15.28
N ILE A 480 -6.90 14.33 14.37
CA ILE A 480 -7.01 14.62 12.94
C ILE A 480 -8.06 13.74 12.27
N ASP A 481 -8.86 14.29 11.37
CA ASP A 481 -9.96 13.60 10.71
C ASP A 481 -9.56 12.91 9.40
N THR A 482 -8.28 12.90 9.07
CA THR A 482 -7.78 12.15 7.91
C THR A 482 -7.05 10.87 8.31
N GLY A 483 -6.80 10.03 7.31
CA GLY A 483 -6.08 8.77 7.42
C GLY A 483 -6.44 7.85 6.26
N PHE A 484 -5.74 6.72 6.17
CA PHE A 484 -5.97 5.74 5.12
C PHE A 484 -6.26 4.34 5.72
N PRO A 485 -7.39 4.17 6.46
CA PRO A 485 -7.70 2.87 7.04
C PRO A 485 -8.08 1.86 5.96
N GLY A 486 -7.61 0.63 6.10
CA GLY A 486 -7.85 -0.45 5.14
C GLY A 486 -9.33 -0.86 5.00
N ARG A 487 -10.17 -0.41 5.94
CA ARG A 487 -11.63 -0.59 5.93
C ARG A 487 -12.31 0.64 6.51
N LEU A 488 -13.37 1.10 5.84
CA LEU A 488 -14.02 2.37 6.12
C LEU A 488 -15.41 2.16 6.73
N PRO A 489 -15.76 2.85 7.82
CA PRO A 489 -17.10 2.89 8.38
C PRO A 489 -17.97 3.91 7.62
N LEU A 490 -18.31 3.59 6.35
CA LEU A 490 -18.92 4.52 5.39
C LEU A 490 -20.13 5.28 5.93
N LYS A 491 -21.00 4.62 6.71
CA LYS A 491 -22.19 5.27 7.30
C LYS A 491 -21.80 6.38 8.29
N ARG A 492 -20.81 6.11 9.17
CA ARG A 492 -20.31 7.11 10.13
C ARG A 492 -19.59 8.25 9.43
N MET A 493 -18.84 7.92 8.38
CA MET A 493 -18.16 8.92 7.55
C MET A 493 -19.15 9.85 6.88
N GLN A 494 -20.27 9.33 6.36
CA GLN A 494 -21.29 10.16 5.73
C GLN A 494 -21.94 11.09 6.76
N ILE A 495 -22.33 10.57 7.92
CA ILE A 495 -22.88 11.39 9.02
C ILE A 495 -21.91 12.54 9.38
N TYR A 496 -20.64 12.23 9.58
CA TYR A 496 -19.63 13.25 9.91
C TYR A 496 -19.46 14.28 8.79
N LYS A 497 -19.49 13.87 7.53
CA LYS A 497 -19.44 14.81 6.39
C LYS A 497 -20.63 15.77 6.40
N ASP A 498 -21.82 15.25 6.63
CA ASP A 498 -23.03 16.04 6.66
C ASP A 498 -23.00 17.04 7.85
N GLU A 499 -22.56 16.60 9.04
CA GLU A 499 -22.37 17.44 10.23
C GLU A 499 -21.30 18.51 10.00
N LEU A 500 -20.19 18.19 9.33
CA LEU A 500 -19.13 19.15 9.02
C LEU A 500 -19.64 20.21 8.03
N GLN A 501 -20.36 19.81 6.99
CA GLN A 501 -20.92 20.74 6.01
C GLN A 501 -21.98 21.66 6.68
N GLU A 502 -22.80 21.15 7.56
CA GLU A 502 -23.74 21.96 8.35
C GLU A 502 -23.01 22.96 9.27
N SER A 503 -21.97 22.51 9.96
CA SER A 503 -21.11 23.37 10.79
C SER A 503 -20.46 24.47 9.98
N LEU A 504 -19.85 24.13 8.86
CA LEU A 504 -19.25 25.08 7.93
C LEU A 504 -20.32 26.07 7.43
N GLY A 505 -21.52 25.57 7.00
CA GLY A 505 -22.62 26.39 6.46
C GLY A 505 -23.23 27.34 7.46
N SER A 506 -23.29 26.96 8.74
CA SER A 506 -23.83 27.80 9.80
C SER A 506 -22.81 28.74 10.45
N GLY A 507 -21.52 28.58 10.14
CA GLY A 507 -20.42 29.31 10.79
C GLY A 507 -20.19 28.91 12.25
N LYS A 508 -20.79 27.82 12.73
CA LYS A 508 -20.60 27.27 14.08
C LYS A 508 -19.37 26.37 14.09
N LEU A 509 -18.20 26.99 14.07
CA LEU A 509 -16.93 26.30 14.01
C LEU A 509 -16.34 26.08 15.41
N ASP A 510 -15.58 24.99 15.56
CA ASP A 510 -14.89 24.71 16.81
C ASP A 510 -13.66 25.65 16.96
N PRO A 511 -13.61 26.48 18.02
CA PRO A 511 -12.51 27.42 18.22
C PRO A 511 -11.18 26.76 18.57
N LYS A 512 -11.19 25.46 18.89
CA LYS A 512 -10.00 24.66 19.17
C LYS A 512 -9.54 23.83 17.99
N ALA A 513 -10.17 24.01 16.81
CA ALA A 513 -9.79 23.35 15.58
C ALA A 513 -9.13 24.29 14.60
N ILE A 514 -8.13 23.79 13.87
CA ILE A 514 -7.74 24.37 12.61
C ILE A 514 -8.44 23.64 11.47
N TYR A 515 -8.79 24.40 10.45
CA TYR A 515 -9.44 23.88 9.26
C TYR A 515 -8.45 23.97 8.09
N LEU A 516 -8.22 22.84 7.43
CA LEU A 516 -7.41 22.73 6.22
C LEU A 516 -8.34 22.45 5.04
N PHE A 517 -8.23 23.25 4.01
CA PHE A 517 -9.06 23.08 2.82
C PHE A 517 -8.25 22.46 1.69
N ALA A 518 -8.74 21.33 1.19
CA ALA A 518 -8.21 20.75 -0.02
C ALA A 518 -8.72 21.53 -1.23
N ASP A 519 -7.83 21.86 -2.11
CA ASP A 519 -8.17 22.51 -3.37
C ASP A 519 -8.60 21.45 -4.42
N PRO A 520 -9.66 21.65 -5.21
CA PRO A 520 -10.49 22.85 -5.25
C PRO A 520 -11.56 22.86 -4.14
N ILE A 521 -11.71 23.99 -3.46
CA ILE A 521 -12.84 24.22 -2.56
C ILE A 521 -14.11 24.43 -3.40
N ASP A 522 -15.23 23.87 -2.98
CA ASP A 522 -16.48 24.11 -3.69
C ASP A 522 -17.04 25.53 -3.43
N ALA A 523 -17.85 26.01 -4.35
CA ALA A 523 -18.40 27.37 -4.29
C ALA A 523 -19.34 27.56 -3.08
N GLU A 524 -19.91 26.51 -2.50
CA GLU A 524 -20.77 26.58 -1.33
C GLU A 524 -19.94 26.76 -0.06
N THR A 525 -18.86 26.01 0.08
CA THR A 525 -17.88 26.17 1.16
C THR A 525 -17.31 27.59 1.15
N LEU A 526 -17.09 28.20 -0.03
CA LEU A 526 -16.62 29.59 -0.14
C LEU A 526 -17.61 30.64 0.34
N LYS A 527 -18.91 30.42 0.17
CA LYS A 527 -19.93 31.35 0.69
C LYS A 527 -19.96 31.43 2.21
N ILE A 528 -19.39 30.44 2.88
CA ILE A 528 -19.35 30.30 4.33
C ILE A 528 -18.29 31.20 4.96
N PHE A 529 -17.21 31.49 4.23
CA PHE A 529 -16.12 32.33 4.74
C PHE A 529 -16.44 33.81 4.56
N HIS A 530 -17.27 34.35 5.43
CA HIS A 530 -17.56 35.80 5.46
C HIS A 530 -16.38 36.65 5.96
N LYS A 531 -15.29 36.00 6.46
CA LYS A 531 -14.12 36.65 7.04
C LYS A 531 -12.84 36.01 6.53
N TRP A 532 -12.39 36.48 5.36
CA TRP A 532 -11.13 36.03 4.74
C TRP A 532 -9.87 36.43 5.51
N ASP A 533 -9.95 37.40 6.43
CA ASP A 533 -8.90 37.82 7.34
C ASP A 533 -8.44 36.71 8.32
N GLN A 534 -9.23 35.64 8.45
CA GLN A 534 -8.93 34.45 9.25
C GLN A 534 -8.38 33.26 8.42
N CYS A 535 -8.17 33.48 7.11
CA CYS A 535 -7.58 32.53 6.19
C CYS A 535 -6.16 32.91 5.83
N ALA A 536 -5.26 31.93 5.77
CA ALA A 536 -3.90 32.13 5.30
C ALA A 536 -3.41 30.96 4.45
N LEU A 537 -2.45 31.26 3.57
CA LEU A 537 -1.67 30.23 2.88
C LEU A 537 -0.40 29.95 3.67
N VAL A 538 -0.36 28.79 4.31
CA VAL A 538 0.80 28.35 5.10
C VAL A 538 1.48 27.20 4.37
N ASP A 539 2.68 27.38 3.87
CA ASP A 539 3.44 26.40 3.06
C ASP A 539 2.63 25.80 1.89
N GLY A 540 1.76 26.61 1.25
CA GLY A 540 0.91 26.15 0.14
C GLY A 540 -0.40 25.49 0.55
N TYR A 541 -0.69 25.39 1.85
CA TYR A 541 -1.95 24.87 2.39
C TYR A 541 -2.86 26.00 2.84
N ILE A 542 -4.15 25.89 2.52
CA ILE A 542 -5.15 26.85 2.97
C ILE A 542 -5.53 26.49 4.40
N VAL A 543 -5.22 27.37 5.31
CA VAL A 543 -5.48 27.21 6.74
C VAL A 543 -6.47 28.28 7.17
N TYR A 544 -7.52 27.88 7.86
CA TYR A 544 -8.48 28.76 8.51
C TYR A 544 -8.52 28.49 10.01
N THR A 545 -8.61 29.54 10.80
CA THR A 545 -8.85 29.48 12.25
C THR A 545 -9.97 30.45 12.60
N THR A 546 -10.74 30.17 13.65
CA THR A 546 -11.76 31.08 14.16
C THR A 546 -11.15 32.32 14.82
N ASP A 547 -9.87 32.24 15.15
CA ASP A 547 -9.07 33.35 15.73
C ASP A 547 -7.83 33.56 14.84
N GLY A 548 -7.89 34.53 13.94
CA GLY A 548 -6.83 34.82 12.96
C GLY A 548 -5.45 35.17 13.53
N ARG A 549 -5.34 35.43 14.85
CA ARG A 549 -4.10 35.85 15.51
C ARG A 549 -2.93 34.90 15.37
N PHE A 550 -3.21 33.57 15.13
CA PHE A 550 -2.17 32.56 15.01
C PHE A 550 -1.57 32.45 13.60
N LEU A 551 -2.10 33.22 12.67
CA LEU A 551 -1.65 33.28 11.27
C LEU A 551 -0.75 34.48 10.99
N ASP A 552 -0.43 35.30 12.01
CA ASP A 552 0.48 36.43 11.90
C ASP A 552 1.86 36.00 11.37
N GLY A 553 2.32 36.66 10.31
CA GLY A 553 3.56 36.33 9.59
C GLY A 553 3.39 35.37 8.44
N SER A 554 2.20 34.82 8.22
CA SER A 554 1.83 34.14 6.96
C SER A 554 1.30 35.16 5.95
N ASN A 555 1.55 34.93 4.65
CA ASN A 555 1.00 35.80 3.61
C ASN A 555 -0.53 35.78 3.69
N SER A 556 -1.13 36.92 4.08
CA SER A 556 -2.57 37.09 3.95
C SER A 556 -2.92 37.01 2.47
N LEU A 557 -3.82 36.11 2.13
CA LEU A 557 -4.24 35.90 0.75
C LEU A 557 -5.53 36.64 0.49
N GLU A 558 -5.54 37.41 -0.56
CA GLU A 558 -6.79 37.75 -1.19
C GLU A 558 -7.21 36.56 -2.07
N VAL A 559 -8.30 35.91 -1.68
CA VAL A 559 -8.79 34.70 -2.36
C VAL A 559 -10.10 35.04 -3.04
N GLU A 560 -10.17 34.84 -4.35
CA GLU A 560 -11.34 35.11 -5.15
C GLU A 560 -11.80 33.82 -5.84
N PRO A 561 -13.06 33.40 -5.66
CA PRO A 561 -13.59 32.26 -6.38
C PRO A 561 -13.84 32.65 -7.85
N LEU A 562 -13.10 32.04 -8.75
CA LEU A 562 -13.26 32.29 -10.19
C LEU A 562 -13.46 30.95 -10.94
N THR A 563 -14.37 30.98 -11.89
CA THR A 563 -14.41 29.98 -12.96
C THR A 563 -13.22 30.19 -13.90
N PHE A 564 -12.84 29.18 -14.65
CA PHE A 564 -11.79 29.31 -15.67
C PHE A 564 -12.04 30.51 -16.63
N ARG A 565 -13.27 30.69 -17.03
CA ARG A 565 -13.67 31.77 -17.92
C ARG A 565 -13.51 33.15 -17.27
N GLU A 566 -13.95 33.28 -16.03
CA GLU A 566 -13.83 34.55 -15.28
C GLU A 566 -12.37 34.91 -15.06
N PHE A 567 -11.52 33.94 -14.70
CA PHE A 567 -10.09 34.14 -14.56
C PHE A 567 -9.47 34.63 -15.88
N LEU A 568 -9.72 33.93 -16.98
CA LEU A 568 -9.16 34.29 -18.27
C LEU A 568 -9.65 35.67 -18.75
N LYS A 569 -10.93 36.00 -18.53
CA LYS A 569 -11.47 37.30 -18.83
C LYS A 569 -10.83 38.43 -17.99
N LYS A 570 -10.64 38.17 -16.69
CA LYS A 570 -10.01 39.12 -15.76
C LYS A 570 -8.57 39.45 -16.15
N TYR A 571 -7.81 38.45 -16.60
CA TYR A 571 -6.39 38.57 -16.96
C TYR A 571 -6.10 38.53 -18.46
N GLU A 572 -7.08 38.76 -19.34
CA GLU A 572 -6.95 38.65 -20.81
C GLU A 572 -5.87 39.56 -21.41
N GLY A 573 -5.61 40.74 -20.80
CA GLY A 573 -4.58 41.69 -21.23
C GLY A 573 -3.14 41.32 -20.79
N ASN A 574 -2.99 40.29 -19.99
CA ASN A 574 -1.75 39.87 -19.35
C ASN A 574 -1.16 38.60 -19.98
N THR A 575 -0.05 38.13 -19.46
CA THR A 575 0.53 36.86 -19.88
C THR A 575 0.04 35.73 -19.01
N ILE A 576 -0.53 34.69 -19.63
CA ILE A 576 -1.04 33.49 -18.99
C ILE A 576 -0.09 32.33 -19.26
N LEU A 577 0.45 31.75 -18.19
CA LEU A 577 1.35 30.60 -18.21
C LEU A 577 0.57 29.36 -17.77
N ILE A 578 0.63 28.26 -18.52
CA ILE A 578 -0.11 27.04 -18.23
C ILE A 578 0.87 25.85 -18.25
N ALA A 579 0.82 25.02 -17.21
CA ALA A 579 1.49 23.73 -17.16
C ALA A 579 0.54 22.64 -16.65
N ALA A 580 0.48 21.51 -17.33
CA ALA A 580 -0.40 20.41 -16.96
C ALA A 580 0.34 19.34 -16.14
N ARG A 581 -0.37 18.78 -15.17
CA ARG A 581 0.00 17.57 -14.43
C ARG A 581 -1.06 16.49 -14.69
N GLU A 582 -0.67 15.22 -14.67
CA GLU A 582 -1.51 14.08 -15.02
C GLU A 582 -1.83 13.98 -16.52
N TYR A 583 -2.84 13.18 -16.86
CA TYR A 583 -3.28 13.01 -18.23
C TYR A 583 -4.32 14.07 -18.60
N LEU A 584 -4.07 14.79 -19.70
CA LEU A 584 -5.08 15.66 -20.31
C LEU A 584 -5.77 14.90 -21.44
N ALA A 585 -6.99 14.42 -21.19
CA ALA A 585 -7.86 14.00 -22.28
C ALA A 585 -8.74 15.19 -22.70
N SER A 586 -8.72 15.55 -23.98
CA SER A 586 -9.53 16.68 -24.47
C SER A 586 -11.03 16.46 -24.21
N ALA A 587 -11.49 15.20 -24.16
CA ALA A 587 -12.85 14.84 -23.79
C ALA A 587 -13.23 15.25 -22.35
N LEU A 588 -12.26 15.35 -21.46
CA LEU A 588 -12.46 15.71 -20.05
C LEU A 588 -12.32 17.21 -19.78
N LEU A 589 -11.81 17.97 -20.74
CA LEU A 589 -11.76 19.44 -20.62
C LEU A 589 -13.17 20.02 -20.71
N PRO A 590 -13.53 20.98 -19.83
CA PRO A 590 -14.78 21.73 -19.97
C PRO A 590 -14.91 22.37 -21.35
N GLU A 591 -16.12 22.41 -21.88
CA GLU A 591 -16.37 23.01 -23.21
C GLU A 591 -15.90 24.46 -23.29
N GLU A 592 -16.02 25.21 -22.20
CA GLU A 592 -15.54 26.59 -22.11
C GLU A 592 -14.02 26.68 -22.22
N VAL A 593 -13.29 25.74 -21.61
CA VAL A 593 -11.82 25.64 -21.69
C VAL A 593 -11.40 25.29 -23.12
N LYS A 594 -12.08 24.30 -23.74
CA LYS A 594 -11.84 23.93 -25.14
C LYS A 594 -12.05 25.09 -26.08
N LYS A 595 -13.17 25.77 -25.92
CA LYS A 595 -13.53 26.92 -26.75
C LYS A 595 -12.49 28.05 -26.66
N TYR A 596 -12.12 28.43 -25.43
CA TYR A 596 -11.06 29.44 -25.21
C TYR A 596 -9.74 29.04 -25.86
N LEU A 597 -9.25 27.81 -25.57
CA LEU A 597 -7.99 27.34 -26.12
C LEU A 597 -8.00 27.30 -27.66
N LEU A 598 -9.12 26.90 -28.28
CA LEU A 598 -9.29 26.91 -29.74
C LEU A 598 -9.28 28.33 -30.30
N GLU A 599 -10.01 29.26 -29.68
CA GLU A 599 -10.06 30.68 -30.09
C GLU A 599 -8.67 31.33 -30.01
N LYS A 600 -7.83 30.90 -29.06
CA LYS A 600 -6.44 31.37 -28.93
C LYS A 600 -5.45 30.56 -29.77
N GLY A 601 -5.92 29.65 -30.62
CA GLY A 601 -5.07 28.88 -31.56
C GLY A 601 -4.29 27.71 -30.91
N SER A 602 -4.71 27.22 -29.78
CA SER A 602 -4.14 26.02 -29.17
C SER A 602 -4.51 24.75 -29.94
N LYS A 603 -3.58 23.82 -30.04
CA LYS A 603 -3.79 22.49 -30.65
C LYS A 603 -4.31 21.46 -29.65
N LEU A 604 -4.28 21.76 -28.36
CA LEU A 604 -4.62 20.82 -27.28
C LEU A 604 -6.03 20.22 -27.43
N PRO A 605 -7.10 21.02 -27.71
CA PRO A 605 -8.44 20.46 -27.85
C PRO A 605 -8.63 19.49 -29.02
N ALA A 606 -7.81 19.60 -30.06
CA ALA A 606 -7.90 18.77 -31.27
C ALA A 606 -7.14 17.43 -31.14
N LEU A 607 -6.29 17.25 -30.11
CA LEU A 607 -5.39 16.10 -30.02
C LEU A 607 -5.98 14.88 -29.27
N GLY A 608 -7.21 14.98 -28.79
CA GLY A 608 -7.86 13.88 -28.08
C GLY A 608 -7.21 13.48 -26.74
N PHE A 609 -5.88 13.39 -26.70
CA PHE A 609 -5.09 13.00 -25.52
C PHE A 609 -3.70 13.65 -25.53
N ALA A 610 -3.30 14.21 -24.39
CA ALA A 610 -1.94 14.71 -24.16
C ALA A 610 -1.41 14.19 -22.81
N GLY A 611 -0.21 13.56 -22.83
CA GLY A 611 0.47 13.15 -21.62
C GLY A 611 1.12 14.30 -20.87
N SER A 612 1.56 15.33 -21.62
CA SER A 612 2.24 16.52 -21.08
C SER A 612 1.87 17.75 -21.91
N TYR A 613 1.66 18.89 -21.25
CA TYR A 613 1.26 20.13 -21.89
C TYR A 613 1.83 21.36 -21.17
N VAL A 614 2.43 22.27 -21.94
CA VAL A 614 2.73 23.64 -21.52
C VAL A 614 2.28 24.62 -22.58
N GLY A 615 1.72 25.76 -22.14
CA GLY A 615 1.25 26.86 -23.01
C GLY A 615 1.56 28.22 -22.43
N VAL A 616 1.93 29.16 -23.31
CA VAL A 616 2.11 30.58 -22.98
C VAL A 616 1.22 31.39 -23.90
N PHE A 617 0.35 32.19 -23.31
CA PHE A 617 -0.58 33.08 -24.00
C PHE A 617 -0.34 34.49 -23.51
N SER A 618 -0.03 35.42 -24.38
CA SER A 618 0.17 36.83 -24.04
C SER A 618 -0.79 37.70 -24.85
N ARG A 619 -1.43 38.62 -24.16
CA ARG A 619 -2.46 39.52 -24.74
C ARG A 619 -3.51 38.74 -25.55
N GLY A 620 -3.93 37.61 -25.03
CA GLY A 620 -4.92 36.76 -25.65
C GLY A 620 -4.49 36.01 -26.92
N GLN A 621 -3.18 35.96 -27.24
CA GLN A 621 -2.64 35.21 -28.36
C GLN A 621 -1.65 34.13 -27.90
N LYS A 622 -1.65 32.98 -28.56
CA LYS A 622 -0.68 31.91 -28.29
C LYS A 622 0.71 32.35 -28.71
N VAL A 623 1.64 32.32 -27.76
CA VAL A 623 3.07 32.62 -27.98
C VAL A 623 3.86 31.35 -28.18
N VAL A 624 3.73 30.42 -27.24
CA VAL A 624 4.43 29.13 -27.25
C VAL A 624 3.49 28.03 -26.76
N GLU A 625 3.57 26.87 -27.40
CA GLU A 625 2.84 25.68 -26.96
C GLU A 625 3.70 24.43 -27.24
N LYS A 626 3.85 23.57 -26.25
CA LYS A 626 4.44 22.23 -26.41
C LYS A 626 3.52 21.17 -25.85
N ILE A 627 3.28 20.12 -26.63
CA ILE A 627 2.37 19.02 -26.30
C ILE A 627 3.07 17.70 -26.62
N SER A 628 2.94 16.72 -25.75
CA SER A 628 3.44 15.36 -26.02
C SER A 628 2.56 14.31 -25.34
N ALA A 629 2.26 13.23 -26.08
CA ALA A 629 1.64 12.03 -25.53
C ALA A 629 2.64 11.00 -24.99
N LYS A 630 3.96 11.17 -25.30
CA LYS A 630 4.99 10.14 -25.13
C LYS A 630 6.19 10.56 -24.27
N ARG A 631 6.27 11.81 -23.85
CA ARG A 631 7.37 12.35 -23.03
C ARG A 631 6.95 13.61 -22.28
N ASP A 632 7.77 14.04 -21.32
CA ASP A 632 7.69 15.37 -20.70
C ASP A 632 7.95 16.49 -21.72
N VAL A 633 7.52 17.69 -21.38
CA VAL A 633 7.74 18.89 -22.19
C VAL A 633 8.26 20.03 -21.32
N LYS A 634 9.22 20.80 -21.84
CA LYS A 634 9.81 21.95 -21.19
C LYS A 634 9.85 23.15 -22.14
N VAL A 635 9.56 24.35 -21.59
CA VAL A 635 9.77 25.64 -22.21
C VAL A 635 10.59 26.51 -21.29
N GLU A 636 11.67 27.06 -21.79
CA GLU A 636 12.50 28.07 -21.12
C GLU A 636 12.50 29.34 -21.95
N MET A 637 12.26 30.47 -21.30
CA MET A 637 12.31 31.81 -21.89
C MET A 637 13.21 32.67 -21.04
N ARG A 638 14.30 33.15 -21.62
CA ARG A 638 15.25 34.05 -20.97
C ARG A 638 14.93 35.49 -21.33
N GLY A 639 14.84 36.34 -20.33
CA GLY A 639 14.44 37.74 -20.35
C GLY A 639 14.13 38.40 -21.70
N GLN A 640 12.99 39.05 -21.79
CA GLN A 640 12.51 39.92 -22.86
C GLN A 640 12.00 39.29 -24.17
N VAL A 641 12.43 38.09 -24.63
CA VAL A 641 12.08 37.65 -26.01
C VAL A 641 11.51 36.24 -26.04
N ALA A 642 10.34 36.07 -26.67
CA ALA A 642 9.82 34.77 -27.03
C ALA A 642 10.78 34.00 -27.96
N PRO A 643 10.76 32.65 -27.98
CA PRO A 643 11.57 31.84 -28.91
C PRO A 643 11.38 32.21 -30.40
N SER A 644 10.31 32.91 -30.74
CA SER A 644 10.01 33.46 -32.07
C SER A 644 10.72 34.80 -32.37
N GLY A 645 11.40 35.41 -31.41
CA GLY A 645 12.17 36.65 -31.59
C GLY A 645 11.36 37.95 -31.72
N ARG A 646 10.05 37.92 -31.53
CA ARG A 646 9.18 39.08 -31.85
C ARG A 646 8.36 39.67 -30.70
N GLN A 647 8.32 39.06 -29.51
CA GLN A 647 7.42 39.53 -28.47
C GLN A 647 8.05 39.47 -27.07
N VAL A 648 8.12 40.63 -26.40
CA VAL A 648 8.49 40.75 -24.98
C VAL A 648 7.37 40.14 -24.13
N ILE A 649 7.69 39.18 -23.29
CA ILE A 649 6.72 38.46 -22.44
C ILE A 649 6.85 38.91 -21.00
N ALA A 650 8.06 39.02 -20.49
CA ALA A 650 8.42 39.54 -19.19
C ALA A 650 9.93 39.84 -19.13
N ASP A 651 10.34 40.68 -18.19
CA ASP A 651 11.77 41.01 -17.97
C ASP A 651 12.50 39.92 -17.17
N GLN A 652 11.79 38.89 -16.73
CA GLN A 652 12.31 37.80 -15.90
C GLN A 652 12.37 36.46 -16.68
N ASP A 653 13.27 35.58 -16.23
CA ASP A 653 13.38 34.23 -16.77
C ASP A 653 12.16 33.38 -16.36
N ILE A 654 11.55 32.71 -17.35
CA ILE A 654 10.37 31.85 -17.16
C ILE A 654 10.71 30.41 -17.58
N GLU A 655 10.45 29.48 -16.69
CA GLU A 655 10.59 28.04 -16.96
C GLU A 655 9.23 27.34 -16.74
N LEU A 656 8.74 26.64 -17.75
CA LEU A 656 7.55 25.83 -17.71
C LEU A 656 7.93 24.36 -17.94
N TYR A 657 7.42 23.48 -17.09
CA TYR A 657 7.62 22.05 -17.21
C TYR A 657 6.32 21.30 -16.98
N SER A 658 6.09 20.27 -17.77
CA SER A 658 4.96 19.34 -17.61
C SER A 658 5.40 17.91 -17.89
N ALA A 659 5.04 17.01 -17.01
CA ALA A 659 5.22 15.58 -17.14
C ALA A 659 3.93 14.87 -16.70
N GLY A 660 3.33 14.07 -17.59
CA GLY A 660 2.20 13.20 -17.23
C GLY A 660 2.63 12.03 -16.36
N VAL A 661 1.67 11.23 -15.90
CA VAL A 661 1.89 10.11 -14.96
C VAL A 661 3.05 9.18 -15.36
N PRO A 662 3.23 8.74 -16.63
CA PRO A 662 4.35 7.87 -16.98
C PRO A 662 5.72 8.55 -16.99
N PHE A 663 5.77 9.89 -16.90
CA PHE A 663 6.98 10.70 -17.09
C PHE A 663 7.37 11.48 -15.83
N GLY A 664 6.81 11.13 -14.66
CA GLY A 664 7.15 11.74 -13.37
C GLY A 664 6.04 12.58 -12.74
N ASN A 665 4.87 12.69 -13.39
CA ASN A 665 3.65 13.32 -12.84
C ASN A 665 3.89 14.69 -12.18
N LYS A 666 4.40 15.68 -12.94
CA LYS A 666 4.80 16.98 -12.41
C LYS A 666 4.37 18.12 -13.33
N ALA A 667 3.86 19.21 -12.74
CA ALA A 667 3.75 20.52 -13.37
C ALA A 667 4.60 21.52 -12.60
N SER A 668 5.27 22.43 -13.31
CA SER A 668 6.09 23.49 -12.70
C SER A 668 6.02 24.75 -13.56
N ILE A 669 5.83 25.89 -12.92
CA ILE A 669 5.88 27.24 -13.52
C ILE A 669 6.82 28.05 -12.65
N LYS A 670 8.05 28.27 -13.09
CA LYS A 670 9.02 29.06 -12.37
C LYS A 670 9.24 30.41 -13.04
N ILE A 671 9.30 31.44 -12.23
CA ILE A 671 9.61 32.82 -12.64
C ILE A 671 10.76 33.28 -11.77
N ALA A 672 11.86 33.74 -12.39
CA ALA A 672 13.11 34.07 -11.71
C ALA A 672 13.62 32.94 -10.78
N GLY A 673 13.41 31.67 -11.18
CA GLY A 673 13.81 30.50 -10.40
C GLY A 673 12.84 30.09 -9.27
N VAL A 674 11.83 30.89 -8.95
CA VAL A 674 10.84 30.62 -7.89
C VAL A 674 9.62 29.88 -8.46
N GLU A 675 9.17 28.81 -7.80
CA GLU A 675 7.99 28.02 -8.20
C GLU A 675 6.69 28.74 -7.87
N HIS A 676 5.80 28.87 -8.85
CA HIS A 676 4.51 29.54 -8.72
C HIS A 676 3.33 28.68 -9.20
N SER A 677 3.58 27.47 -9.75
CA SER A 677 2.49 26.54 -10.02
C SER A 677 1.95 25.94 -8.72
N ARG A 678 0.69 25.56 -8.75
CA ARG A 678 0.07 24.83 -7.64
C ARG A 678 0.52 23.37 -7.55
N GLY A 679 1.19 22.83 -8.59
CA GLY A 679 1.61 21.44 -8.65
C GLY A 679 0.47 20.41 -8.62
N ARG A 680 -0.77 20.81 -8.95
CA ARG A 680 -1.99 19.99 -8.85
C ARG A 680 -2.27 19.18 -10.11
N GLY A 681 -3.03 18.10 -9.97
CA GLY A 681 -3.55 17.31 -11.09
C GLY A 681 -4.50 18.14 -11.95
N GLY A 682 -4.18 18.37 -13.22
CA GLY A 682 -4.91 19.20 -14.16
C GLY A 682 -4.10 20.37 -14.70
N LEU A 683 -4.73 21.50 -14.97
CA LEU A 683 -4.11 22.71 -15.50
C LEU A 683 -3.69 23.66 -14.38
N ASN A 684 -2.40 23.85 -14.19
CA ASN A 684 -1.84 24.88 -13.32
C ASN A 684 -1.60 26.14 -14.14
N ILE A 685 -2.08 27.30 -13.66
CA ILE A 685 -2.10 28.54 -14.42
C ILE A 685 -1.59 29.69 -13.56
N VAL A 686 -0.71 30.50 -14.11
CA VAL A 686 -0.18 31.71 -13.49
C VAL A 686 -0.39 32.88 -14.45
N ALA A 687 -0.98 33.97 -13.96
CA ALA A 687 -1.07 35.23 -14.67
C ALA A 687 0.04 36.18 -14.20
N ILE A 688 0.75 36.80 -15.13
CA ILE A 688 1.80 37.78 -14.87
C ILE A 688 1.61 39.07 -15.65
N ASP A 689 2.08 40.19 -15.09
CA ASP A 689 2.14 41.46 -15.79
C ASP A 689 3.33 41.54 -16.76
N ARG A 690 3.60 42.72 -17.32
CA ARG A 690 4.69 42.95 -18.26
C ARG A 690 6.07 42.89 -17.60
N ASP A 691 6.13 43.22 -16.32
CA ASP A 691 7.39 43.24 -15.54
C ASP A 691 7.71 41.86 -14.95
N GLY A 692 6.79 40.88 -15.16
CA GLY A 692 6.92 39.53 -14.63
C GLY A 692 6.40 39.33 -13.21
N ASN A 693 5.73 40.35 -12.65
CA ASN A 693 5.11 40.25 -11.34
C ASN A 693 3.90 39.32 -11.42
N ILE A 694 3.71 38.49 -10.40
CA ILE A 694 2.61 37.55 -10.34
C ILE A 694 1.34 38.29 -9.97
N LEU A 695 0.38 38.25 -10.85
CA LEU A 695 -0.96 38.81 -10.62
C LEU A 695 -1.86 37.82 -9.94
N ALA A 696 -1.78 36.54 -10.34
CA ALA A 696 -2.60 35.49 -9.79
C ALA A 696 -2.07 34.08 -10.14
N SER A 697 -2.38 33.12 -9.28
CA SER A 697 -2.15 31.69 -9.52
C SER A 697 -3.42 30.91 -9.25
N ILE A 698 -3.77 30.00 -10.17
CA ILE A 698 -4.99 29.19 -10.10
C ILE A 698 -4.71 27.78 -10.64
N PHE A 699 -5.59 26.83 -10.29
CA PHE A 699 -5.54 25.47 -10.76
C PHE A 699 -6.93 25.02 -11.21
N PHE A 700 -7.02 24.25 -12.28
CA PHE A 700 -8.25 23.62 -12.75
C PHE A 700 -8.11 22.12 -12.88
N GLY A 701 -8.86 21.37 -12.04
CA GLY A 701 -8.98 19.92 -12.15
C GLY A 701 -9.75 19.50 -13.38
N VAL A 702 -9.17 18.66 -14.23
CA VAL A 702 -9.81 18.15 -15.46
C VAL A 702 -10.95 17.16 -15.18
N ASN A 703 -11.00 16.56 -13.97
CA ASN A 703 -11.98 15.52 -13.63
C ASN A 703 -13.32 16.05 -13.11
N ASN A 704 -13.47 17.37 -12.90
CA ASN A 704 -14.72 17.98 -12.47
C ASN A 704 -14.90 19.39 -13.07
N PRO A 705 -15.50 19.48 -14.26
CA PRO A 705 -15.56 20.70 -15.07
C PRO A 705 -16.39 21.85 -14.48
N ASN A 706 -17.29 21.58 -13.55
CA ASN A 706 -18.25 22.56 -13.03
C ASN A 706 -17.81 23.18 -11.70
N ARG A 707 -16.59 22.92 -11.21
CA ARG A 707 -16.11 23.50 -9.96
C ARG A 707 -15.45 24.87 -10.19
N THR A 708 -15.93 25.84 -9.46
CA THR A 708 -15.25 27.12 -9.23
C THR A 708 -13.96 26.84 -8.46
N THR A 709 -12.87 27.43 -8.87
CA THR A 709 -11.57 27.23 -8.24
C THR A 709 -11.11 28.53 -7.57
N LEU A 710 -10.32 28.44 -6.53
CA LEU A 710 -9.76 29.61 -5.85
C LEU A 710 -8.61 30.20 -6.64
N CYS A 711 -8.78 31.46 -7.03
CA CYS A 711 -7.73 32.30 -7.53
C CYS A 711 -7.06 33.03 -6.37
N TYR A 712 -5.75 32.94 -6.27
CA TYR A 712 -4.97 33.60 -5.26
C TYR A 712 -4.22 34.78 -5.88
N THR A 713 -4.44 35.96 -5.32
CA THR A 713 -3.68 37.16 -5.62
C THR A 713 -2.77 37.46 -4.46
N SER A 714 -1.48 37.69 -4.70
CA SER A 714 -0.58 38.24 -3.69
C SER A 714 -0.90 39.72 -3.47
N LYS A 715 -1.10 40.14 -2.23
CA LYS A 715 -1.02 41.57 -1.87
C LYS A 715 0.41 41.99 -1.82
#